data_5951f98dcaf01e8144db0fd1d06c9c0e
#
_entry.id   5951f98dcaf01e8144db0fd1d06c9c0e
#
_cell.length_a   1.000
_cell.length_b   1.000
_cell.length_c   1.000
_cell.angle_alpha   90.00
_cell.angle_beta   90.00
_cell.angle_gamma   90.00
#
_symmetry.space_group_name_H-M   'P 1'
#
loop_
_entity.id
_entity.type
_entity.pdbx_description
1 polymer ?
#
loop_
_entity_poly.entity_id
_entity_poly.type
_entity_poly.pdbx_seq_one_letter_code
_entity_poly.pdbx_strand_id
1 'polypeptide(L)'
;MTTVEQLRALAMQGIGRLNAEATIGRRMTPEELAEFRKAQTVKALLARAAKDKRRPSSSSADRVAKFVAARNEVGDIPPTRHRRLRERCRYNLEAFGWYYCRALLEHRASPDIREGLIRDVQSCILNGGQTAELFARGGGKTTWVDEIAPIWAMLYGHRRFPVIIGASLKAAKKNLKTVKRILSRSPEILADFPAVAIPIRALGGVSQRAAAQTYHGRSTDIEWGTDQITFPTLRDDLQAPLDAGCGAILAVTGVGGAIRGTNEGGLRPDMLLIDDPQTRKIAASPKQVQGVLEYIQSDALPLAGHSTSIAAFLTITPQRFGDVATEISSSEKFQEWAKKVQPFVKQLPPEWEKLASLFCAEYAIDAAEKDYKRTRSTAWYVANRALFERMETIDAEQYDHAREVDVCHHVLNLRAKLGKAAFDAEIMMKVVDAASEIQIDADRVASALNGCNRGVLPPGTDSVVGFCDINIQAGAGLSWVLVAFGPHRTAAVIDYGRFPSDGSPLVPPNSSDLVRNRRVAAGVREIVRLIATRRIRDMRGRAVRVRALGFDRGWLPDVLHRTLYVIRKKIPTGFPIVAMRGFAWNKFGTRKEDILRRGDHIFATRSRYGEYLAFMAPYWREIMQSGFLETPLMEGSLSLFGRDAGAHFQFATEVCAEKLVRKYQVYSGRETTTAWDWMTTGPEHFCDATTGAFALASWFRAYDALSTIIDADALGVRQPHHDDLFDPMKNSALLKTQPPNHPTTQPQKYDTHDDTEGTGEKLPPLPEDADLERDMEDGIAADPFAAPQFKRVTPNAANPPRAANVPRYRFKFKKGKWRK
;
A
#
# COMPACT_ATOMS: atom_id res chain seq x y z
N MET A 1 -23.57 -69.33 -3.53
CA MET A 1 -23.23 -68.01 -4.07
C MET A 1 -21.93 -68.15 -4.81
N THR A 2 -21.85 -67.70 -6.04
CA THR A 2 -20.61 -67.65 -6.79
C THR A 2 -19.66 -66.58 -6.15
N THR A 3 -18.36 -66.78 -6.32
CA THR A 3 -17.38 -65.84 -5.75
C THR A 3 -17.67 -64.35 -6.14
N VAL A 4 -18.21 -64.14 -7.34
CA VAL A 4 -18.59 -62.80 -7.86
C VAL A 4 -19.77 -62.21 -7.08
N GLU A 5 -20.77 -63.05 -6.71
CA GLU A 5 -21.91 -62.58 -5.90
C GLU A 5 -21.51 -62.24 -4.47
N GLN A 6 -20.57 -62.98 -3.88
CA GLN A 6 -19.97 -62.65 -2.59
C GLN A 6 -19.23 -61.30 -2.64
N LEU A 7 -18.44 -61.09 -3.68
CA LEU A 7 -17.70 -59.82 -3.88
C LEU A 7 -18.63 -58.62 -4.09
N ARG A 8 -19.72 -58.82 -4.86
CA ARG A 8 -20.77 -57.79 -5.00
C ARG A 8 -21.43 -57.45 -3.66
N ALA A 9 -21.73 -58.47 -2.85
CA ALA A 9 -22.33 -58.29 -1.51
C ALA A 9 -21.40 -57.49 -0.58
N LEU A 10 -20.10 -57.86 -0.54
CA LEU A 10 -19.07 -57.12 0.25
C LEU A 10 -18.90 -55.69 -0.21
N ALA A 11 -18.90 -55.44 -1.54
CA ALA A 11 -18.82 -54.08 -2.08
C ALA A 11 -20.05 -53.24 -1.70
N MET A 12 -21.23 -53.81 -1.74
CA MET A 12 -22.50 -53.18 -1.34
C MET A 12 -22.56 -52.89 0.17
N GLN A 13 -21.90 -53.70 0.99
CA GLN A 13 -21.73 -53.41 2.43
C GLN A 13 -20.70 -52.26 2.69
N GLY A 14 -19.87 -51.90 1.72
CA GLY A 14 -18.85 -50.82 1.83
C GLY A 14 -17.51 -51.33 2.32
N ILE A 15 -17.27 -52.61 2.21
CA ILE A 15 -16.00 -53.22 2.56
C ILE A 15 -14.94 -52.83 1.50
N GLY A 16 -13.77 -52.38 1.94
CA GLY A 16 -12.67 -52.04 1.04
C GLY A 16 -12.05 -53.27 0.36
N ARG A 17 -11.36 -53.09 -0.76
CA ARG A 17 -10.75 -54.14 -1.56
C ARG A 17 -9.91 -55.13 -0.74
N LEU A 18 -8.97 -54.63 0.08
CA LEU A 18 -8.06 -55.48 0.87
C LEU A 18 -8.79 -56.37 1.85
N ASN A 19 -9.84 -55.88 2.50
CA ASN A 19 -10.66 -56.64 3.42
C ASN A 19 -11.56 -57.66 2.69
N ALA A 20 -12.02 -57.30 1.48
CA ALA A 20 -12.79 -58.23 0.63
C ALA A 20 -11.88 -59.39 0.13
N GLU A 21 -10.66 -59.08 -0.31
CA GLU A 21 -9.65 -60.09 -0.69
C GLU A 21 -9.26 -60.97 0.51
N ALA A 22 -9.14 -60.39 1.71
CA ALA A 22 -8.91 -61.19 2.93
C ALA A 22 -10.08 -62.10 3.26
N THR A 23 -11.32 -61.68 3.06
CA THR A 23 -12.54 -62.47 3.32
C THR A 23 -12.65 -63.65 2.36
N ILE A 24 -12.24 -63.50 1.11
CA ILE A 24 -12.23 -64.57 0.10
C ILE A 24 -10.95 -65.42 0.12
N GLY A 25 -9.95 -65.02 0.93
CA GLY A 25 -8.71 -65.81 1.12
C GLY A 25 -7.70 -65.72 -0.06
N ARG A 26 -7.95 -64.88 -1.08
CA ARG A 26 -7.07 -64.73 -2.24
C ARG A 26 -7.22 -63.33 -2.88
N ARG A 27 -6.31 -62.93 -3.75
CA ARG A 27 -6.47 -61.74 -4.57
C ARG A 27 -7.57 -61.91 -5.63
N MET A 28 -8.26 -60.82 -5.92
CA MET A 28 -9.26 -60.80 -6.98
C MET A 28 -8.62 -60.86 -8.36
N THR A 29 -9.21 -61.56 -9.28
CA THR A 29 -8.88 -61.52 -10.71
C THR A 29 -9.25 -60.15 -11.28
N PRO A 30 -8.70 -59.77 -12.46
CA PRO A 30 -9.05 -58.48 -13.08
C PRO A 30 -10.57 -58.33 -13.34
N GLU A 31 -11.26 -59.39 -13.68
CA GLU A 31 -12.69 -59.41 -13.92
C GLU A 31 -13.51 -59.26 -12.60
N GLU A 32 -13.11 -59.97 -11.57
CA GLU A 32 -13.71 -59.86 -10.23
C GLU A 32 -13.50 -58.45 -9.64
N LEU A 33 -12.33 -57.87 -9.84
CA LEU A 33 -12.05 -56.52 -9.41
C LEU A 33 -12.89 -55.47 -10.17
N ALA A 34 -13.15 -55.73 -11.47
CA ALA A 34 -14.01 -54.84 -12.26
C ALA A 34 -15.47 -54.90 -11.76
N GLU A 35 -15.98 -56.10 -11.47
CA GLU A 35 -17.33 -56.29 -10.92
C GLU A 35 -17.47 -55.72 -9.49
N PHE A 36 -16.43 -55.87 -8.65
CA PHE A 36 -16.37 -55.28 -7.31
C PHE A 36 -16.41 -53.74 -7.36
N ARG A 37 -15.63 -53.11 -8.28
CA ARG A 37 -15.68 -51.69 -8.51
C ARG A 37 -17.01 -51.18 -9.02
N LYS A 38 -17.65 -51.92 -9.96
CA LYS A 38 -19.01 -51.60 -10.41
C LYS A 38 -20.00 -51.58 -9.26
N ALA A 39 -19.96 -52.57 -8.37
CA ALA A 39 -20.84 -52.65 -7.21
C ALA A 39 -20.59 -51.51 -6.21
N GLN A 40 -19.33 -51.11 -5.98
CA GLN A 40 -19.02 -49.93 -5.18
C GLN A 40 -19.54 -48.61 -5.80
N THR A 41 -19.45 -48.48 -7.12
CA THR A 41 -20.01 -47.32 -7.84
C THR A 41 -21.52 -47.28 -7.72
N VAL A 42 -22.20 -48.44 -7.87
CA VAL A 42 -23.65 -48.54 -7.67
C VAL A 42 -24.04 -48.18 -6.25
N LYS A 43 -23.29 -48.62 -5.22
CA LYS A 43 -23.52 -48.21 -3.83
C LYS A 43 -23.39 -46.71 -3.64
N ALA A 44 -22.34 -46.08 -4.22
CA ALA A 44 -22.14 -44.64 -4.14
C ALA A 44 -23.28 -43.87 -4.83
N LEU A 45 -23.75 -44.34 -5.99
CA LEU A 45 -24.91 -43.78 -6.70
C LEU A 45 -26.21 -43.95 -5.90
N LEU A 46 -26.44 -45.12 -5.28
CA LEU A 46 -27.61 -45.34 -4.42
C LEU A 46 -27.55 -44.48 -3.14
N ALA A 47 -26.38 -44.30 -2.54
CA ALA A 47 -26.19 -43.40 -1.39
C ALA A 47 -26.43 -41.94 -1.77
N ARG A 48 -26.02 -41.55 -2.99
CA ARG A 48 -26.27 -40.18 -3.54
C ARG A 48 -27.76 -40.01 -3.82
N ALA A 49 -28.42 -41.00 -4.44
CA ALA A 49 -29.86 -41.00 -4.69
C ALA A 49 -30.67 -41.05 -3.38
N ALA A 50 -30.21 -41.75 -2.35
CA ALA A 50 -30.84 -41.76 -1.03
C ALA A 50 -30.65 -40.42 -0.28
N LYS A 51 -29.53 -39.69 -0.49
CA LYS A 51 -29.28 -38.33 0.00
C LYS A 51 -30.15 -37.32 -0.70
N ASP A 52 -30.37 -37.49 -2.01
CA ASP A 52 -31.32 -36.71 -2.79
C ASP A 52 -32.77 -37.01 -2.45
N LYS A 53 -33.12 -38.28 -2.09
CA LYS A 53 -34.45 -38.66 -1.58
C LYS A 53 -34.72 -38.16 -0.16
N ARG A 54 -33.73 -37.85 0.65
CA ARG A 54 -33.87 -37.17 1.97
C ARG A 54 -34.13 -35.68 1.89
N ARG A 55 -33.91 -35.04 0.74
CA ARG A 55 -34.58 -33.80 0.42
C ARG A 55 -36.02 -34.15 0.10
N PRO A 56 -37.06 -33.55 0.75
CA PRO A 56 -38.41 -33.80 0.42
C PRO A 56 -38.57 -33.61 -1.09
N SER A 57 -38.90 -34.69 -1.82
CA SER A 57 -39.28 -34.60 -3.22
C SER A 57 -40.62 -33.87 -3.23
N SER A 58 -40.60 -32.54 -3.20
CA SER A 58 -41.75 -31.81 -3.69
C SER A 58 -41.99 -32.31 -5.10
N SER A 59 -43.19 -32.77 -5.42
CA SER A 59 -43.62 -33.03 -6.79
C SER A 59 -43.25 -31.81 -7.64
N SER A 60 -43.06 -31.96 -8.94
CA SER A 60 -42.82 -30.78 -9.78
C SER A 60 -43.89 -29.70 -9.57
N ALA A 61 -45.13 -30.13 -9.27
CA ALA A 61 -46.23 -29.26 -8.87
C ALA A 61 -45.99 -28.60 -7.50
N ASP A 62 -45.52 -29.31 -6.48
CA ASP A 62 -45.14 -28.71 -5.18
C ASP A 62 -43.92 -27.82 -5.27
N ARG A 63 -42.97 -28.07 -6.19
CA ARG A 63 -41.86 -27.14 -6.48
C ARG A 63 -42.36 -25.90 -7.19
N VAL A 64 -43.23 -26.07 -8.17
CA VAL A 64 -43.89 -24.97 -8.85
C VAL A 64 -44.78 -24.19 -7.88
N ALA A 65 -45.57 -24.87 -7.03
CA ALA A 65 -46.39 -24.23 -6.00
C ALA A 65 -45.59 -23.53 -4.93
N LYS A 66 -44.43 -24.11 -4.48
CA LYS A 66 -43.46 -23.43 -3.61
C LYS A 66 -42.74 -22.29 -4.31
N PHE A 67 -42.42 -22.45 -5.60
CA PHE A 67 -41.84 -21.39 -6.41
C PHE A 67 -42.85 -20.25 -6.66
N VAL A 68 -44.12 -20.61 -6.92
CA VAL A 68 -45.21 -19.62 -7.05
C VAL A 68 -45.57 -18.98 -5.70
N ALA A 69 -45.56 -19.74 -4.61
CA ALA A 69 -45.75 -19.19 -3.26
C ALA A 69 -44.55 -18.38 -2.74
N ALA A 70 -43.34 -18.66 -3.29
CA ALA A 70 -42.16 -17.85 -3.06
C ALA A 70 -42.05 -16.66 -4.03
N ARG A 71 -42.96 -16.49 -4.98
CA ARG A 71 -43.09 -15.28 -5.81
C ARG A 71 -43.42 -14.13 -4.89
N ASN A 72 -42.45 -13.23 -4.82
CA ASN A 72 -42.56 -12.01 -4.07
C ASN A 72 -43.30 -10.99 -4.97
N GLU A 73 -44.65 -11.13 -5.01
CA GLU A 73 -45.47 -10.17 -5.76
C GLU A 73 -45.30 -8.79 -5.10
N VAL A 74 -44.87 -7.83 -5.87
CA VAL A 74 -44.80 -6.44 -5.46
C VAL A 74 -46.22 -5.89 -5.57
N GLY A 75 -46.81 -5.50 -4.46
CA GLY A 75 -48.15 -4.90 -4.47
C GLY A 75 -48.21 -3.58 -5.23
N ASP A 76 -49.37 -2.93 -5.25
CA ASP A 76 -49.63 -1.67 -5.96
C ASP A 76 -48.60 -0.60 -5.61
N ILE A 77 -48.13 0.11 -6.61
CA ILE A 77 -47.16 1.16 -6.46
C ILE A 77 -47.87 2.49 -6.17
N PRO A 78 -47.68 3.08 -4.99
CA PRO A 78 -48.31 4.38 -4.68
C PRO A 78 -47.68 5.47 -5.54
N PRO A 79 -48.39 6.58 -5.75
CA PRO A 79 -47.85 7.73 -6.46
C PRO A 79 -46.73 8.40 -5.66
N THR A 80 -45.79 9.02 -6.37
CA THR A 80 -44.75 9.88 -5.77
C THR A 80 -45.33 10.87 -4.78
N ARG A 81 -44.84 10.89 -3.53
CA ARG A 81 -45.37 11.72 -2.45
C ARG A 81 -44.98 13.19 -2.59
N HIS A 82 -43.72 13.49 -2.83
CA HIS A 82 -43.21 14.88 -2.88
C HIS A 82 -42.78 15.25 -4.30
N ARG A 83 -43.74 15.29 -5.24
CA ARG A 83 -43.46 15.52 -6.68
C ARG A 83 -42.63 16.77 -6.96
N ARG A 84 -42.96 17.90 -6.32
CA ARG A 84 -42.22 19.17 -6.50
C ARG A 84 -40.78 19.09 -6.05
N LEU A 85 -40.53 18.42 -4.93
CA LEU A 85 -39.19 18.24 -4.39
C LEU A 85 -38.36 17.28 -5.26
N ARG A 86 -38.98 16.17 -5.64
CA ARG A 86 -38.36 15.24 -6.60
C ARG A 86 -37.97 15.97 -7.88
N GLU A 87 -38.83 16.79 -8.46
CA GLU A 87 -38.50 17.54 -9.67
C GLU A 87 -37.40 18.58 -9.44
N ARG A 88 -37.36 19.26 -8.30
CA ARG A 88 -36.27 20.17 -7.94
C ARG A 88 -34.91 19.45 -7.84
N CYS A 89 -34.88 18.23 -7.33
CA CYS A 89 -33.66 17.43 -7.20
C CYS A 89 -33.25 16.80 -8.53
N ARG A 90 -34.06 16.80 -9.58
CA ARG A 90 -33.78 16.17 -10.86
C ARG A 90 -32.46 16.66 -11.46
N TYR A 91 -32.20 17.95 -11.45
CA TYR A 91 -31.01 18.58 -12.02
C TYR A 91 -30.16 19.25 -10.94
N ASN A 92 -30.29 18.81 -9.69
CA ASN A 92 -29.50 19.30 -8.57
C ASN A 92 -29.04 18.15 -7.68
N LEU A 93 -27.81 17.69 -7.93
CA LEU A 93 -27.19 16.58 -7.21
C LEU A 93 -27.00 16.90 -5.73
N GLU A 94 -26.66 18.14 -5.41
CA GLU A 94 -26.46 18.56 -4.02
C GLU A 94 -27.76 18.47 -3.22
N ALA A 95 -28.84 19.07 -3.73
CA ALA A 95 -30.17 18.97 -3.11
C ALA A 95 -30.63 17.52 -2.99
N PHE A 96 -30.33 16.66 -3.98
CA PHE A 96 -30.61 15.23 -3.93
C PHE A 96 -29.85 14.56 -2.77
N GLY A 97 -28.56 14.82 -2.66
CA GLY A 97 -27.71 14.24 -1.61
C GLY A 97 -28.23 14.60 -0.21
N TRP A 98 -28.49 15.88 0.03
CA TRP A 98 -28.98 16.34 1.33
C TRP A 98 -30.39 15.85 1.69
N TYR A 99 -31.23 15.63 0.70
CA TYR A 99 -32.61 15.17 0.98
C TYR A 99 -32.68 13.63 1.03
N TYR A 100 -32.21 12.94 0.01
CA TYR A 100 -32.40 11.48 -0.12
C TYR A 100 -31.29 10.63 0.53
N CYS A 101 -30.10 11.20 0.70
CA CYS A 101 -28.91 10.49 1.21
C CYS A 101 -28.37 11.09 2.52
N ARG A 102 -29.23 11.84 3.25
CA ARG A 102 -28.85 12.55 4.48
C ARG A 102 -28.05 11.71 5.47
N ALA A 103 -28.40 10.45 5.65
CA ALA A 103 -27.70 9.52 6.54
C ALA A 103 -26.20 9.30 6.19
N LEU A 104 -25.75 9.64 4.98
CA LEU A 104 -24.34 9.64 4.61
C LEU A 104 -23.65 10.96 4.95
N LEU A 105 -24.38 12.03 5.16
CA LEU A 105 -23.91 13.40 5.31
C LEU A 105 -24.01 13.95 6.73
N GLU A 106 -24.80 13.34 7.62
CA GLU A 106 -25.06 13.81 8.99
C GLU A 106 -23.83 13.99 9.88
N HIS A 107 -22.73 13.30 9.57
CA HIS A 107 -21.48 13.35 10.33
C HIS A 107 -20.35 14.06 9.58
N ARG A 108 -20.68 14.83 8.56
CA ARG A 108 -19.68 15.48 7.71
C ARG A 108 -19.99 16.95 7.55
N ALA A 109 -19.08 17.75 8.08
CA ALA A 109 -19.18 19.20 8.01
C ALA A 109 -18.98 19.72 6.57
N SER A 110 -19.48 20.89 6.37
CA SER A 110 -19.33 21.95 5.37
C SER A 110 -19.64 21.70 3.90
N PRO A 111 -20.43 22.61 3.34
CA PRO A 111 -20.76 22.68 1.91
C PRO A 111 -19.60 23.10 1.00
N ASP A 112 -18.72 24.00 1.46
CA ASP A 112 -17.82 24.79 0.60
C ASP A 112 -16.79 23.97 -0.22
N ILE A 113 -16.32 22.86 0.31
CA ILE A 113 -15.43 21.96 -0.42
C ILE A 113 -16.12 21.29 -1.60
N ARG A 114 -17.40 21.09 -1.43
CA ARG A 114 -18.19 20.17 -2.24
C ARG A 114 -18.80 20.86 -3.42
N GLU A 115 -18.98 22.18 -3.36
CA GLU A 115 -19.59 22.93 -4.46
C GLU A 115 -18.85 22.68 -5.78
N GLY A 116 -17.51 22.70 -5.75
CA GLY A 116 -16.72 22.40 -6.92
C GLY A 116 -16.89 20.96 -7.40
N LEU A 117 -16.66 19.98 -6.52
CA LEU A 117 -16.74 18.55 -6.84
C LEU A 117 -18.16 18.14 -7.25
N ILE A 118 -19.18 18.57 -6.49
CA ILE A 118 -20.57 18.22 -6.75
C ILE A 118 -21.03 18.79 -8.10
N ARG A 119 -20.69 20.05 -8.38
CA ARG A 119 -21.01 20.68 -9.66
C ARG A 119 -20.34 20.00 -10.84
N ASP A 120 -19.06 19.62 -10.69
CA ASP A 120 -18.28 19.03 -11.77
C ASP A 120 -18.74 17.60 -12.06
N VAL A 121 -19.03 16.78 -11.03
CA VAL A 121 -19.59 15.44 -11.23
C VAL A 121 -21.02 15.52 -11.79
N GLN A 122 -21.85 16.46 -11.33
CA GLN A 122 -23.18 16.71 -11.89
C GLN A 122 -23.08 17.08 -13.38
N SER A 123 -22.21 18.02 -13.72
CA SER A 123 -22.02 18.45 -15.11
C SER A 123 -21.55 17.28 -16.00
N CYS A 124 -20.59 16.49 -15.52
CA CYS A 124 -20.11 15.30 -16.22
C CYS A 124 -21.24 14.29 -16.45
N ILE A 125 -22.06 14.04 -15.45
CA ILE A 125 -23.21 13.11 -15.59
C ILE A 125 -24.23 13.61 -16.59
N LEU A 126 -24.62 14.89 -16.54
CA LEU A 126 -25.66 15.43 -17.41
C LEU A 126 -25.20 15.62 -18.85
N ASN A 127 -23.98 16.12 -19.04
CA ASN A 127 -23.47 16.54 -20.33
C ASN A 127 -22.54 15.50 -21.01
N GLY A 128 -22.08 14.49 -20.27
CA GLY A 128 -21.04 13.60 -20.73
C GLY A 128 -19.64 14.24 -20.59
N GLY A 129 -18.66 13.58 -21.19
CA GLY A 129 -17.25 14.02 -21.16
C GLY A 129 -16.44 13.35 -20.09
N GLN A 130 -15.20 13.79 -19.97
CA GLN A 130 -14.18 13.18 -19.12
C GLN A 130 -13.62 14.21 -18.15
N THR A 131 -13.75 13.96 -16.85
CA THR A 131 -13.27 14.87 -15.81
C THR A 131 -12.37 14.11 -14.84
N ALA A 132 -11.20 14.68 -14.53
CA ALA A 132 -10.28 14.16 -13.54
C ALA A 132 -10.03 15.19 -12.44
N GLU A 133 -10.36 14.84 -11.20
CA GLU A 133 -10.10 15.68 -10.04
C GLU A 133 -9.03 15.07 -9.13
N LEU A 134 -7.93 15.80 -8.99
CA LEU A 134 -6.95 15.54 -7.97
C LEU A 134 -7.44 16.18 -6.67
N PHE A 135 -7.84 15.36 -5.73
CA PHE A 135 -8.54 15.80 -4.54
C PHE A 135 -7.85 15.33 -3.26
N ALA A 136 -7.76 16.22 -2.27
CA ALA A 136 -7.15 15.91 -0.99
C ALA A 136 -7.84 14.74 -0.29
N ARG A 137 -7.08 14.00 0.48
CA ARG A 137 -7.57 12.86 1.24
C ARG A 137 -8.53 13.31 2.35
N GLY A 138 -9.65 12.60 2.50
CA GLY A 138 -10.63 12.91 3.55
C GLY A 138 -11.74 13.88 3.14
N GLY A 139 -11.66 14.55 1.99
CA GLY A 139 -12.65 15.55 1.51
C GLY A 139 -14.01 15.00 1.09
N GLY A 140 -14.34 13.73 1.32
CA GLY A 140 -15.68 13.18 1.04
C GLY A 140 -15.94 12.78 -0.40
N LYS A 141 -14.91 12.77 -1.27
CA LYS A 141 -15.03 12.43 -2.70
C LYS A 141 -15.80 11.13 -2.95
N THR A 142 -15.43 10.04 -2.31
CA THR A 142 -16.08 8.72 -2.47
C THR A 142 -17.57 8.77 -2.16
N THR A 143 -17.98 9.52 -1.13
CA THR A 143 -19.39 9.62 -0.75
C THR A 143 -20.23 10.31 -1.84
N TRP A 144 -19.73 11.41 -2.39
CA TRP A 144 -20.46 12.14 -3.42
C TRP A 144 -20.36 11.47 -4.78
N VAL A 145 -19.18 11.00 -5.17
CA VAL A 145 -18.92 10.47 -6.52
C VAL A 145 -19.39 9.02 -6.66
N ASP A 146 -19.04 8.13 -5.71
CA ASP A 146 -19.29 6.69 -5.87
C ASP A 146 -20.56 6.20 -5.17
N GLU A 147 -21.08 6.96 -4.20
CA GLU A 147 -22.25 6.52 -3.44
C GLU A 147 -23.50 7.32 -3.80
N ILE A 148 -23.45 8.67 -3.81
CA ILE A 148 -24.63 9.53 -4.07
C ILE A 148 -24.89 9.71 -5.57
N ALA A 149 -23.89 10.07 -6.33
CA ALA A 149 -24.04 10.37 -7.76
C ALA A 149 -24.60 9.20 -8.60
N PRO A 150 -24.16 7.93 -8.44
CA PRO A 150 -24.78 6.83 -9.19
C PRO A 150 -26.23 6.59 -8.80
N ILE A 151 -26.63 6.77 -7.53
CA ILE A 151 -28.03 6.68 -7.12
C ILE A 151 -28.86 7.74 -7.84
N TRP A 152 -28.39 8.99 -7.81
CA TRP A 152 -29.06 10.11 -8.48
C TRP A 152 -29.19 9.88 -9.98
N ALA A 153 -28.08 9.52 -10.65
CA ALA A 153 -28.05 9.29 -12.08
C ALA A 153 -29.03 8.20 -12.51
N MET A 154 -29.08 7.10 -11.77
CA MET A 154 -29.94 5.96 -12.06
C MET A 154 -31.42 6.26 -11.77
N LEU A 155 -31.74 6.86 -10.62
CA LEU A 155 -33.12 7.12 -10.23
C LEU A 155 -33.82 8.12 -11.18
N TYR A 156 -33.08 9.10 -11.70
CA TYR A 156 -33.63 10.05 -12.66
C TYR A 156 -33.43 9.63 -14.13
N GLY A 157 -32.73 8.53 -14.38
CA GLY A 157 -32.45 8.04 -15.74
C GLY A 157 -31.47 8.92 -16.51
N HIS A 158 -30.65 9.74 -15.82
CA HIS A 158 -29.61 10.54 -16.47
C HIS A 158 -28.53 9.63 -17.07
N ARG A 159 -28.19 8.55 -16.36
CA ARG A 159 -27.32 7.47 -16.81
C ARG A 159 -27.94 6.14 -16.38
N ARG A 160 -27.86 5.17 -17.29
CA ARG A 160 -28.56 3.91 -17.09
C ARG A 160 -27.65 2.77 -16.70
N PHE A 161 -26.36 2.89 -16.98
CA PHE A 161 -25.39 1.84 -16.65
C PHE A 161 -24.08 2.42 -16.09
N PRO A 162 -24.10 2.99 -14.88
CA PRO A 162 -22.88 3.35 -14.16
C PRO A 162 -22.00 2.15 -13.84
N VAL A 163 -20.68 2.33 -13.96
CA VAL A 163 -19.66 1.38 -13.49
C VAL A 163 -18.71 2.08 -12.53
N ILE A 164 -18.56 1.54 -11.32
CA ILE A 164 -17.59 2.03 -10.34
C ILE A 164 -16.32 1.21 -10.44
N ILE A 165 -15.18 1.87 -10.65
CA ILE A 165 -13.85 1.27 -10.74
C ILE A 165 -13.02 1.75 -9.55
N GLY A 166 -12.72 0.84 -8.60
CA GLY A 166 -11.82 1.15 -7.48
C GLY A 166 -10.42 0.56 -7.69
N ALA A 167 -9.45 0.92 -6.83
CA ALA A 167 -8.12 0.31 -6.83
C ALA A 167 -8.16 -1.24 -6.71
N SER A 168 -9.26 -1.78 -6.22
CA SER A 168 -9.52 -3.22 -6.15
C SER A 168 -11.03 -3.47 -6.14
N LEU A 169 -11.44 -4.66 -6.62
CA LEU A 169 -12.84 -5.10 -6.55
C LEU A 169 -13.40 -5.06 -5.11
N LYS A 170 -12.57 -5.34 -4.10
CA LYS A 170 -12.98 -5.26 -2.69
C LYS A 170 -13.36 -3.84 -2.28
N ALA A 171 -12.63 -2.83 -2.74
CA ALA A 171 -12.91 -1.42 -2.49
C ALA A 171 -14.22 -1.01 -3.19
N ALA A 172 -14.38 -1.30 -4.47
CA ALA A 172 -15.59 -0.99 -5.23
C ALA A 172 -16.86 -1.68 -4.67
N LYS A 173 -16.75 -2.94 -4.22
CA LYS A 173 -17.86 -3.65 -3.52
C LYS A 173 -18.27 -2.98 -2.21
N LYS A 174 -17.38 -2.27 -1.52
CA LYS A 174 -17.74 -1.51 -0.31
C LYS A 174 -18.67 -0.35 -0.67
N ASN A 175 -18.39 0.36 -1.77
CA ASN A 175 -19.23 1.47 -2.25
C ASN A 175 -20.62 0.94 -2.69
N LEU A 176 -20.66 -0.14 -3.47
CA LEU A 176 -21.91 -0.79 -3.82
C LEU A 176 -22.73 -1.21 -2.60
N LYS A 177 -22.09 -1.71 -1.53
CA LYS A 177 -22.79 -2.05 -0.29
C LYS A 177 -23.45 -0.83 0.36
N THR A 178 -22.80 0.33 0.31
CA THR A 178 -23.39 1.59 0.81
C THR A 178 -24.56 2.01 -0.05
N VAL A 179 -24.42 2.02 -1.37
CA VAL A 179 -25.51 2.30 -2.32
C VAL A 179 -26.72 1.40 -2.04
N LYS A 180 -26.53 0.10 -1.93
CA LYS A 180 -27.58 -0.88 -1.59
C LYS A 180 -28.26 -0.54 -0.26
N ARG A 181 -27.50 -0.12 0.74
CA ARG A 181 -28.03 0.26 2.05
C ARG A 181 -28.93 1.49 1.95
N ILE A 182 -28.54 2.51 1.18
CA ILE A 182 -29.36 3.73 0.99
C ILE A 182 -30.64 3.40 0.24
N LEU A 183 -30.53 2.72 -0.90
CA LEU A 183 -31.71 2.31 -1.69
C LEU A 183 -32.72 1.46 -0.90
N SER A 184 -32.22 0.61 0.00
CA SER A 184 -33.08 -0.25 0.83
C SER A 184 -33.67 0.46 2.05
N ARG A 185 -33.07 1.55 2.56
CA ARG A 185 -33.40 2.10 3.88
C ARG A 185 -33.92 3.53 3.87
N SER A 186 -33.56 4.38 2.87
CA SER A 186 -34.02 5.77 2.85
C SER A 186 -35.53 5.85 2.74
N PRO A 187 -36.23 6.46 3.73
CA PRO A 187 -37.67 6.62 3.68
C PRO A 187 -38.08 7.65 2.60
N GLU A 188 -37.22 8.59 2.28
CA GLU A 188 -37.45 9.62 1.28
C GLU A 188 -37.39 9.01 -0.13
N ILE A 189 -36.42 8.10 -0.42
CA ILE A 189 -36.38 7.35 -1.68
C ILE A 189 -37.62 6.48 -1.81
N LEU A 190 -38.07 5.85 -0.73
CA LEU A 190 -39.32 5.05 -0.76
C LEU A 190 -40.53 5.92 -1.10
N ALA A 191 -40.60 7.09 -0.53
CA ALA A 191 -41.74 7.97 -0.73
C ALA A 191 -41.81 8.57 -2.15
N ASP A 192 -40.69 8.87 -2.74
CA ASP A 192 -40.60 9.63 -3.99
C ASP A 192 -40.20 8.80 -5.23
N PHE A 193 -39.60 7.61 -5.01
CA PHE A 193 -39.25 6.65 -6.08
C PHE A 193 -39.85 5.25 -5.78
N PRO A 194 -41.17 5.16 -5.50
CA PRO A 194 -41.77 3.92 -5.03
C PRO A 194 -41.64 2.77 -6.03
N ALA A 195 -41.68 3.05 -7.35
CA ALA A 195 -41.51 2.03 -8.40
C ALA A 195 -40.15 1.32 -8.36
N VAL A 196 -39.11 1.96 -7.81
CA VAL A 196 -37.78 1.37 -7.64
C VAL A 196 -37.60 0.84 -6.20
N ALA A 197 -37.99 1.65 -5.22
CA ALA A 197 -37.66 1.35 -3.82
C ALA A 197 -38.52 0.24 -3.20
N ILE A 198 -39.80 0.11 -3.56
CA ILE A 198 -40.71 -0.92 -3.00
C ILE A 198 -40.19 -2.32 -3.39
N PRO A 199 -39.93 -2.63 -4.69
CA PRO A 199 -39.39 -3.93 -5.05
C PRO A 199 -38.04 -4.23 -4.37
N ILE A 200 -37.14 -3.24 -4.25
CA ILE A 200 -35.85 -3.41 -3.56
C ILE A 200 -36.08 -3.77 -2.07
N ARG A 201 -36.98 -3.07 -1.39
CA ARG A 201 -37.31 -3.37 0.02
C ARG A 201 -37.99 -4.71 0.21
N ALA A 202 -38.82 -5.13 -0.74
CA ALA A 202 -39.48 -6.42 -0.72
C ALA A 202 -38.49 -7.60 -0.75
N LEU A 203 -37.27 -7.41 -1.25
CA LEU A 203 -36.21 -8.42 -1.14
C LEU A 203 -35.84 -8.73 0.32
N GLY A 204 -36.04 -7.81 1.25
CA GLY A 204 -35.70 -7.99 2.67
C GLY A 204 -34.20 -8.29 2.87
N GLY A 205 -33.32 -7.82 1.98
CA GLY A 205 -31.88 -8.09 1.99
C GLY A 205 -31.47 -9.47 1.46
N VAL A 206 -32.43 -10.29 0.98
CA VAL A 206 -32.17 -11.65 0.46
C VAL A 206 -32.11 -11.59 -1.06
N SER A 207 -30.89 -11.67 -1.63
CA SER A 207 -30.67 -11.57 -3.08
C SER A 207 -31.36 -12.66 -3.90
N GLN A 208 -31.56 -13.86 -3.34
CA GLN A 208 -32.25 -14.96 -4.02
C GLN A 208 -33.73 -14.67 -4.31
N ARG A 209 -34.35 -13.73 -3.57
CA ARG A 209 -35.74 -13.31 -3.81
C ARG A 209 -35.89 -12.51 -5.11
N ALA A 210 -34.82 -11.91 -5.60
CA ALA A 210 -34.80 -11.13 -6.84
C ALA A 210 -35.31 -11.95 -8.04
N ALA A 211 -34.80 -13.18 -8.22
CA ALA A 211 -35.15 -14.05 -9.34
C ALA A 211 -36.63 -14.48 -9.39
N ALA A 212 -37.36 -14.37 -8.29
CA ALA A 212 -38.76 -14.77 -8.21
C ALA A 212 -39.73 -13.59 -8.06
N GLN A 213 -39.23 -12.37 -8.08
CA GLN A 213 -40.03 -11.16 -7.84
C GLN A 213 -40.89 -10.84 -9.08
N THR A 214 -42.17 -10.56 -8.85
CA THR A 214 -43.12 -10.22 -9.91
C THR A 214 -43.89 -8.95 -9.54
N TYR A 215 -44.36 -8.28 -10.58
CA TYR A 215 -45.29 -7.15 -10.51
C TYR A 215 -46.40 -7.38 -11.54
N HIS A 216 -47.68 -7.44 -11.11
CA HIS A 216 -48.84 -7.85 -11.92
C HIS A 216 -48.57 -9.16 -12.70
N GLY A 217 -47.94 -10.14 -11.99
CA GLY A 217 -47.65 -11.43 -12.53
C GLY A 217 -46.48 -11.48 -13.51
N ARG A 218 -45.80 -10.38 -13.80
CA ARG A 218 -44.59 -10.29 -14.66
C ARG A 218 -43.33 -10.20 -13.85
N SER A 219 -42.21 -10.73 -14.37
CA SER A 219 -40.88 -10.55 -13.74
C SER A 219 -40.56 -9.08 -13.61
N THR A 220 -40.01 -8.68 -12.49
CA THR A 220 -39.46 -7.32 -12.29
C THR A 220 -38.06 -7.16 -12.84
N ASP A 221 -37.42 -8.25 -13.29
CA ASP A 221 -36.04 -8.32 -13.79
C ASP A 221 -35.00 -7.68 -12.86
N ILE A 222 -35.34 -7.56 -11.57
CA ILE A 222 -34.44 -7.04 -10.55
C ILE A 222 -33.27 -8.01 -10.31
N GLU A 223 -32.06 -7.46 -10.26
CA GLU A 223 -30.87 -8.17 -9.79
C GLU A 223 -30.28 -7.50 -8.56
N TRP A 224 -29.84 -8.29 -7.58
CA TRP A 224 -29.30 -7.77 -6.33
C TRP A 224 -28.00 -8.47 -5.94
N GLY A 225 -27.06 -8.53 -6.91
CA GLY A 225 -25.77 -9.24 -6.81
C GLY A 225 -24.75 -8.56 -5.90
N THR A 226 -23.56 -9.15 -5.77
CA THR A 226 -22.46 -8.62 -4.94
C THR A 226 -21.56 -7.64 -5.68
N ASP A 227 -21.57 -7.64 -6.99
CA ASP A 227 -20.75 -6.84 -7.90
C ASP A 227 -21.56 -6.14 -8.99
N GLN A 228 -22.85 -6.47 -9.09
CA GLN A 228 -23.81 -5.81 -9.95
C GLN A 228 -25.18 -5.77 -9.29
N ILE A 229 -25.92 -4.73 -9.54
CA ILE A 229 -27.36 -4.63 -9.25
C ILE A 229 -28.08 -4.08 -10.47
N THR A 230 -29.31 -4.56 -10.70
CA THR A 230 -30.22 -4.05 -11.72
C THR A 230 -31.50 -3.60 -11.02
N PHE A 231 -31.92 -2.37 -11.28
CA PHE A 231 -33.17 -1.86 -10.73
C PHE A 231 -34.37 -2.60 -11.31
N PRO A 232 -35.47 -2.72 -10.55
CA PRO A 232 -36.68 -3.38 -11.07
C PRO A 232 -37.22 -2.65 -12.29
N THR A 233 -37.74 -3.40 -13.26
CA THR A 233 -38.45 -2.87 -14.40
C THR A 233 -39.95 -3.11 -14.22
N LEU A 234 -40.62 -2.13 -13.61
CA LEU A 234 -42.08 -2.13 -13.53
C LEU A 234 -42.68 -1.40 -14.73
N ARG A 235 -43.74 -1.98 -15.30
CA ARG A 235 -44.40 -1.43 -16.49
C ARG A 235 -45.89 -1.23 -16.25
N ASP A 236 -46.42 -0.17 -16.88
CA ASP A 236 -47.87 0.07 -16.91
C ASP A 236 -48.60 -0.85 -17.93
N ASP A 237 -49.87 -0.70 -18.08
CA ASP A 237 -50.68 -1.48 -19.02
C ASP A 237 -50.27 -1.26 -20.47
N LEU A 238 -49.67 -0.13 -20.81
CA LEU A 238 -49.14 0.19 -22.14
C LEU A 238 -47.69 -0.26 -22.32
N GLN A 239 -47.13 -1.03 -21.37
CA GLN A 239 -45.77 -1.51 -21.36
C GLN A 239 -44.69 -0.42 -21.18
N ALA A 240 -45.06 0.79 -20.83
CA ALA A 240 -44.12 1.85 -20.50
C ALA A 240 -43.55 1.67 -19.09
N PRO A 241 -42.24 1.96 -18.86
CA PRO A 241 -41.67 1.95 -17.52
C PRO A 241 -42.37 2.93 -16.59
N LEU A 242 -42.71 2.52 -15.35
CA LEU A 242 -43.35 3.36 -14.36
C LEU A 242 -42.45 4.49 -13.85
N ASP A 243 -41.15 4.36 -14.00
CA ASP A 243 -40.15 5.33 -13.55
C ASP A 243 -38.94 5.34 -14.49
N ALA A 244 -38.28 6.48 -14.62
CA ALA A 244 -37.10 6.66 -15.44
C ALA A 244 -35.92 5.76 -14.97
N GLY A 245 -35.88 5.43 -13.67
CA GLY A 245 -34.87 4.55 -13.09
C GLY A 245 -35.09 3.06 -13.37
N CYS A 246 -36.26 2.66 -13.90
CA CYS A 246 -36.53 1.25 -14.16
C CYS A 246 -35.49 0.60 -15.08
N GLY A 247 -34.93 -0.55 -14.67
CA GLY A 247 -33.94 -1.32 -15.41
C GLY A 247 -32.54 -0.69 -15.48
N ALA A 248 -32.24 0.32 -14.66
CA ALA A 248 -30.90 0.87 -14.56
C ALA A 248 -29.96 -0.13 -13.85
N ILE A 249 -28.72 -0.20 -14.30
CA ILE A 249 -27.70 -1.15 -13.85
C ILE A 249 -26.56 -0.42 -13.17
N LEU A 250 -26.07 -0.94 -12.07
CA LEU A 250 -24.83 -0.48 -11.44
C LEU A 250 -23.90 -1.67 -11.26
N ALA A 251 -22.75 -1.65 -11.91
CA ALA A 251 -21.70 -2.64 -11.75
C ALA A 251 -20.47 -2.07 -11.06
N VAL A 252 -19.68 -2.93 -10.41
CA VAL A 252 -18.44 -2.53 -9.76
C VAL A 252 -17.31 -3.46 -10.12
N THR A 253 -16.11 -2.90 -10.34
CA THR A 253 -14.91 -3.66 -10.66
C THR A 253 -13.67 -3.05 -10.01
N GLY A 254 -12.56 -3.76 -10.05
CA GLY A 254 -11.25 -3.22 -9.71
C GLY A 254 -10.45 -2.92 -10.96
N VAL A 255 -9.43 -2.07 -10.83
CA VAL A 255 -8.44 -1.86 -11.90
C VAL A 255 -7.89 -3.20 -12.40
N GLY A 256 -7.86 -3.37 -13.73
CA GLY A 256 -7.47 -4.63 -14.39
C GLY A 256 -8.55 -5.72 -14.37
N GLY A 257 -9.74 -5.44 -13.85
CA GLY A 257 -10.88 -6.35 -13.93
C GLY A 257 -11.43 -6.45 -15.36
N ALA A 258 -12.02 -7.60 -15.69
CA ALA A 258 -12.62 -7.81 -17.00
C ALA A 258 -13.90 -6.96 -17.14
N ILE A 259 -13.84 -5.90 -17.95
CA ILE A 259 -14.99 -5.04 -18.27
C ILE A 259 -15.26 -4.96 -19.76
N ARG A 260 -14.33 -5.43 -20.60
CA ARG A 260 -14.51 -5.43 -22.06
C ARG A 260 -15.71 -6.29 -22.46
N GLY A 261 -16.55 -5.73 -23.33
CA GLY A 261 -17.70 -6.44 -23.87
C GLY A 261 -18.90 -6.49 -22.90
N THR A 262 -18.87 -5.77 -21.79
CA THR A 262 -20.01 -5.67 -20.89
C THR A 262 -21.22 -5.09 -21.64
N ASN A 263 -22.24 -5.91 -21.83
CA ASN A 263 -23.49 -5.57 -22.48
C ASN A 263 -24.59 -6.40 -21.82
N GLU A 264 -25.49 -5.73 -21.14
CA GLU A 264 -26.60 -6.35 -20.43
C GLU A 264 -27.92 -5.93 -21.09
N GLY A 265 -28.61 -6.90 -21.73
CA GLY A 265 -29.87 -6.64 -22.37
C GLY A 265 -29.83 -5.55 -23.46
N GLY A 266 -28.68 -5.34 -24.12
CA GLY A 266 -28.46 -4.30 -25.11
C GLY A 266 -27.97 -2.97 -24.53
N LEU A 267 -27.91 -2.82 -23.21
CA LEU A 267 -27.34 -1.64 -22.55
C LEU A 267 -25.82 -1.78 -22.42
N ARG A 268 -25.10 -0.72 -22.73
CA ARG A 268 -23.67 -0.60 -22.47
C ARG A 268 -23.42 0.43 -21.37
N PRO A 269 -22.31 0.30 -20.63
CA PRO A 269 -21.91 1.33 -19.67
C PRO A 269 -21.87 2.72 -20.33
N ASP A 270 -22.58 3.67 -19.70
CA ASP A 270 -22.70 5.06 -20.15
C ASP A 270 -22.12 6.07 -19.13
N MET A 271 -21.65 5.55 -17.99
CA MET A 271 -21.02 6.33 -16.92
C MET A 271 -19.92 5.52 -16.26
N LEU A 272 -18.77 6.12 -16.06
CA LEU A 272 -17.65 5.58 -15.32
C LEU A 272 -17.33 6.45 -14.11
N LEU A 273 -17.24 5.85 -12.95
CA LEU A 273 -16.76 6.47 -11.71
C LEU A 273 -15.49 5.76 -11.29
N ILE A 274 -14.37 6.45 -11.35
CA ILE A 274 -13.04 5.88 -11.07
C ILE A 274 -12.52 6.50 -9.78
N ASP A 275 -12.52 5.74 -8.68
CA ASP A 275 -12.12 6.23 -7.35
C ASP A 275 -10.77 5.66 -6.92
N ASP A 276 -9.81 6.55 -6.72
CA ASP A 276 -8.45 6.25 -6.28
C ASP A 276 -7.89 4.98 -6.94
N PRO A 277 -7.72 4.93 -8.28
CA PRO A 277 -7.35 3.71 -9.01
C PRO A 277 -5.94 3.22 -8.69
N GLN A 278 -5.21 3.92 -7.83
CA GLN A 278 -3.86 3.58 -7.41
C GLN A 278 -3.76 3.26 -5.92
N THR A 279 -2.86 2.34 -5.59
CA THR A 279 -2.38 2.07 -4.23
C THR A 279 -0.95 2.57 -4.11
N ARG A 280 -0.43 2.74 -2.89
CA ARG A 280 1.00 3.07 -2.68
C ARG A 280 1.95 2.13 -3.43
N LYS A 281 1.56 0.86 -3.61
CA LYS A 281 2.34 -0.13 -4.35
C LYS A 281 2.32 0.16 -5.85
N ILE A 282 1.17 0.51 -6.40
CA ILE A 282 1.02 0.90 -7.81
C ILE A 282 1.81 2.18 -8.06
N ALA A 283 1.60 3.22 -7.24
CA ALA A 283 2.29 4.50 -7.34
C ALA A 283 3.83 4.38 -7.30
N ALA A 284 4.36 3.37 -6.61
CA ALA A 284 5.79 3.11 -6.53
C ALA A 284 6.37 2.34 -7.74
N SER A 285 5.55 1.92 -8.71
CA SER A 285 5.98 1.10 -9.84
C SER A 285 5.55 1.71 -11.18
N PRO A 286 6.44 2.32 -11.96
CA PRO A 286 6.13 2.92 -13.25
C PRO A 286 5.39 1.97 -14.20
N LYS A 287 5.77 0.69 -14.20
CA LYS A 287 5.08 -0.34 -14.99
C LYS A 287 3.62 -0.55 -14.57
N GLN A 288 3.34 -0.53 -13.26
CA GLN A 288 1.98 -0.67 -12.76
C GLN A 288 1.17 0.61 -13.00
N VAL A 289 1.78 1.78 -12.88
CA VAL A 289 1.19 3.07 -13.23
C VAL A 289 0.76 3.05 -14.70
N GLN A 290 1.67 2.71 -15.59
CA GLN A 290 1.37 2.60 -17.04
C GLN A 290 0.23 1.62 -17.30
N GLY A 291 0.22 0.47 -16.63
CA GLY A 291 -0.87 -0.51 -16.75
C GLY A 291 -2.24 0.03 -16.31
N VAL A 292 -2.29 0.88 -15.27
CA VAL A 292 -3.54 1.56 -14.86
C VAL A 292 -3.99 2.58 -15.91
N LEU A 293 -3.07 3.37 -16.45
CA LEU A 293 -3.38 4.37 -17.48
C LEU A 293 -3.88 3.69 -18.77
N GLU A 294 -3.25 2.60 -19.19
CA GLU A 294 -3.68 1.80 -20.34
C GLU A 294 -5.06 1.17 -20.09
N TYR A 295 -5.33 0.67 -18.90
CA TYR A 295 -6.64 0.14 -18.53
C TYR A 295 -7.73 1.20 -18.63
N ILE A 296 -7.48 2.41 -18.12
CA ILE A 296 -8.44 3.52 -18.20
C ILE A 296 -8.72 3.88 -19.67
N GLN A 297 -7.68 4.06 -20.48
CA GLN A 297 -7.83 4.53 -21.88
C GLN A 297 -8.34 3.46 -22.84
N SER A 298 -7.82 2.22 -22.72
CA SER A 298 -8.04 1.18 -23.72
C SER A 298 -9.15 0.21 -23.35
N ASP A 299 -9.49 0.07 -22.08
CA ASP A 299 -10.48 -0.89 -21.60
C ASP A 299 -11.73 -0.22 -21.05
N ALA A 300 -11.58 0.84 -20.23
CA ALA A 300 -12.70 1.46 -19.53
C ALA A 300 -13.44 2.49 -20.41
N LEU A 301 -12.73 3.46 -21.00
CA LEU A 301 -13.38 4.50 -21.81
C LEU A 301 -14.15 3.97 -23.03
N PRO A 302 -13.68 2.94 -23.77
CA PRO A 302 -14.40 2.44 -24.94
C PRO A 302 -15.68 1.63 -24.61
N LEU A 303 -16.06 1.46 -23.34
CA LEU A 303 -17.22 0.65 -22.94
C LEU A 303 -18.55 1.16 -23.53
N ALA A 304 -18.72 2.47 -23.64
CA ALA A 304 -19.92 3.05 -24.23
C ALA A 304 -20.09 2.74 -25.74
N GLY A 305 -19.03 2.29 -26.41
CA GLY A 305 -19.03 2.09 -27.86
C GLY A 305 -18.91 3.42 -28.62
N HIS A 306 -19.13 3.37 -29.94
CA HIS A 306 -18.91 4.53 -30.81
C HIS A 306 -20.11 5.48 -30.93
N SER A 307 -21.27 5.08 -30.42
CA SER A 307 -22.53 5.81 -30.64
C SER A 307 -22.99 6.64 -29.45
N THR A 308 -22.34 6.55 -28.32
CA THR A 308 -22.73 7.21 -27.06
C THR A 308 -21.54 7.91 -26.41
N SER A 309 -21.76 9.14 -25.94
CA SER A 309 -20.78 9.84 -25.11
C SER A 309 -20.80 9.28 -23.68
N ILE A 310 -19.66 8.72 -23.23
CA ILE A 310 -19.51 8.27 -21.85
C ILE A 310 -19.31 9.46 -20.91
N ALA A 311 -19.93 9.41 -19.73
CA ALA A 311 -19.59 10.30 -18.64
C ALA A 311 -18.51 9.62 -17.78
N ALA A 312 -17.27 10.05 -17.86
CA ALA A 312 -16.19 9.50 -17.07
C ALA A 312 -15.70 10.50 -16.03
N PHE A 313 -15.85 10.16 -14.76
CA PHE A 313 -15.39 10.99 -13.64
C PHE A 313 -14.35 10.23 -12.83
N LEU A 314 -13.16 10.78 -12.73
CA LEU A 314 -12.05 10.19 -12.00
C LEU A 314 -11.69 11.07 -10.81
N THR A 315 -11.62 10.48 -9.63
CA THR A 315 -11.05 11.11 -8.44
C THR A 315 -9.81 10.38 -8.01
N ILE A 316 -8.75 11.11 -7.73
CA ILE A 316 -7.47 10.52 -7.33
C ILE A 316 -6.72 11.44 -6.37
N THR A 317 -6.00 10.83 -5.43
CA THR A 317 -5.08 11.55 -4.54
C THR A 317 -3.66 11.26 -4.99
N PRO A 318 -2.85 12.26 -5.35
CA PRO A 318 -1.44 12.05 -5.67
C PRO A 318 -0.67 11.58 -4.45
N GLN A 319 0.32 10.73 -4.68
CA GLN A 319 1.14 10.13 -3.62
C GLN A 319 2.63 10.40 -3.86
N ARG A 320 3.04 10.49 -5.10
CA ARG A 320 4.41 10.77 -5.53
C ARG A 320 4.45 11.15 -7.00
N PHE A 321 5.56 11.76 -7.42
CA PHE A 321 5.80 12.06 -8.83
C PHE A 321 5.86 10.79 -9.69
N GLY A 322 5.31 10.85 -10.90
CA GLY A 322 5.22 9.72 -11.82
C GLY A 322 4.20 8.65 -11.40
N ASP A 323 3.31 8.96 -10.48
CA ASP A 323 2.15 8.12 -10.16
C ASP A 323 0.98 8.38 -11.13
N VAL A 324 -0.10 7.61 -11.02
CA VAL A 324 -1.27 7.73 -11.91
C VAL A 324 -1.85 9.15 -11.89
N ALA A 325 -1.90 9.82 -10.71
CA ALA A 325 -2.43 11.16 -10.58
C ALA A 325 -1.60 12.19 -11.35
N THR A 326 -0.29 12.16 -11.18
CA THR A 326 0.63 13.08 -11.85
C THR A 326 0.70 12.83 -13.35
N GLU A 327 0.67 11.57 -13.78
CA GLU A 327 0.65 11.21 -15.20
C GLU A 327 -0.66 11.66 -15.89
N ILE A 328 -1.82 11.52 -15.25
CA ILE A 328 -3.08 12.05 -15.76
C ILE A 328 -3.01 13.58 -15.89
N SER A 329 -2.42 14.26 -14.89
CA SER A 329 -2.31 15.72 -14.92
C SER A 329 -1.43 16.26 -16.03
N SER A 330 -0.29 15.60 -16.31
CA SER A 330 0.78 16.11 -17.18
C SER A 330 0.80 15.50 -18.58
N SER A 331 0.27 14.29 -18.75
CA SER A 331 0.38 13.55 -20.01
C SER A 331 -0.52 14.10 -21.10
N GLU A 332 0.03 14.21 -22.31
CA GLU A 332 -0.73 14.54 -23.54
C GLU A 332 -1.84 13.53 -23.86
N LYS A 333 -1.71 12.29 -23.41
CA LYS A 333 -2.72 11.24 -23.59
C LYS A 333 -4.05 11.53 -22.89
N PHE A 334 -4.06 12.44 -21.92
CA PHE A 334 -5.24 12.86 -21.16
C PHE A 334 -5.62 14.32 -21.43
N GLN A 335 -5.31 14.86 -22.61
CA GLN A 335 -5.64 16.25 -22.98
C GLN A 335 -7.16 16.50 -23.05
N GLU A 336 -7.93 15.49 -23.43
CA GLU A 336 -9.41 15.59 -23.50
C GLU A 336 -10.09 15.62 -22.13
N TRP A 337 -9.34 15.32 -21.05
CA TRP A 337 -9.89 15.34 -19.69
C TRP A 337 -9.89 16.77 -19.15
N ALA A 338 -11.05 17.21 -18.66
CA ALA A 338 -11.11 18.40 -17.81
C ALA A 338 -10.41 18.07 -16.47
N LYS A 339 -9.34 18.81 -16.15
CA LYS A 339 -8.48 18.53 -15.00
C LYS A 339 -8.63 19.59 -13.95
N LYS A 340 -8.77 19.18 -12.70
CA LYS A 340 -8.88 20.08 -11.55
C LYS A 340 -8.05 19.58 -10.38
N VAL A 341 -7.40 20.51 -9.68
CA VAL A 341 -6.60 20.20 -8.49
C VAL A 341 -7.20 20.91 -7.30
N GLN A 342 -7.57 20.17 -6.26
CA GLN A 342 -8.20 20.71 -5.06
C GLN A 342 -7.41 20.31 -3.81
N PRO A 343 -6.44 21.14 -3.37
CA PRO A 343 -5.72 20.94 -2.12
C PRO A 343 -6.65 21.17 -0.93
N PHE A 344 -6.38 20.51 0.20
CA PHE A 344 -7.11 20.79 1.44
C PHE A 344 -6.74 22.16 2.01
N VAL A 345 -5.48 22.56 1.90
CA VAL A 345 -4.99 23.86 2.36
C VAL A 345 -4.76 24.75 1.15
N LYS A 346 -5.47 25.88 1.10
CA LYS A 346 -5.34 26.87 0.02
C LYS A 346 -4.14 27.79 0.23
N GLN A 347 -3.94 28.20 1.47
CA GLN A 347 -2.86 29.11 1.85
C GLN A 347 -2.22 28.68 3.17
N LEU A 348 -0.90 28.66 3.19
CA LEU A 348 -0.09 28.41 4.38
C LEU A 348 0.38 29.73 4.99
N PRO A 349 0.62 29.80 6.30
CA PRO A 349 1.17 31.00 6.94
C PRO A 349 2.63 31.21 6.50
N PRO A 350 3.16 32.43 6.64
CA PRO A 350 4.59 32.68 6.52
C PRO A 350 5.40 31.74 7.43
N GLU A 351 6.62 31.37 7.00
CA GLU A 351 7.54 30.51 7.75
C GLU A 351 6.93 29.14 8.13
N TRP A 352 5.95 28.65 7.34
CA TRP A 352 5.21 27.40 7.60
C TRP A 352 6.12 26.22 7.96
N GLU A 353 7.19 25.99 7.19
CA GLU A 353 8.05 24.83 7.41
C GLU A 353 8.72 24.86 8.78
N LYS A 354 9.15 26.06 9.22
CA LYS A 354 9.75 26.26 10.55
C LYS A 354 8.73 26.06 11.67
N LEU A 355 7.54 26.66 11.52
CA LEU A 355 6.45 26.54 12.49
C LEU A 355 5.94 25.10 12.59
N ALA A 356 5.76 24.43 11.46
CA ALA A 356 5.36 23.04 11.40
C ALA A 356 6.40 22.11 12.05
N SER A 357 7.70 22.37 11.82
CA SER A 357 8.77 21.59 12.44
C SER A 357 8.78 21.70 13.97
N LEU A 358 8.56 22.92 14.50
CA LEU A 358 8.44 23.15 15.95
C LEU A 358 7.24 22.40 16.55
N PHE A 359 6.09 22.48 15.91
CA PHE A 359 4.91 21.70 16.33
C PHE A 359 5.17 20.20 16.27
N CYS A 360 5.77 19.71 15.18
CA CYS A 360 6.09 18.30 15.02
C CYS A 360 7.02 17.77 16.12
N ALA A 361 7.90 18.62 16.66
CA ALA A 361 8.73 18.24 17.79
C ALA A 361 7.92 17.96 19.06
N GLU A 362 7.03 18.88 19.41
CA GLU A 362 6.15 18.70 20.57
C GLU A 362 5.22 17.48 20.39
N TYR A 363 4.69 17.29 19.18
CA TYR A 363 3.89 16.12 18.81
C TYR A 363 4.67 14.81 18.97
N ALA A 364 5.94 14.80 18.62
CA ALA A 364 6.78 13.63 18.74
C ALA A 364 7.08 13.30 20.24
N ILE A 365 7.17 14.32 21.12
CA ILE A 365 7.30 14.11 22.56
C ILE A 365 6.03 13.43 23.11
N ASP A 366 4.85 13.98 22.77
CA ASP A 366 3.59 13.36 23.15
C ASP A 366 3.51 11.88 22.73
N ALA A 367 3.96 11.59 21.51
CA ALA A 367 3.97 10.22 20.98
C ALA A 367 4.92 9.29 21.74
N ALA A 368 6.11 9.78 22.13
CA ALA A 368 7.09 8.99 22.90
C ALA A 368 6.64 8.73 24.33
N GLU A 369 6.00 9.71 24.95
CA GLU A 369 5.41 9.61 26.28
C GLU A 369 4.08 8.84 26.29
N LYS A 370 3.61 8.40 25.09
CA LYS A 370 2.30 7.74 24.90
C LYS A 370 1.13 8.61 25.37
N ASP A 371 1.31 9.93 25.32
CA ASP A 371 0.21 10.85 25.61
C ASP A 371 -0.73 10.93 24.41
N TYR A 372 -1.78 10.11 24.44
CA TYR A 372 -2.81 10.08 23.39
C TYR A 372 -3.70 11.33 23.38
N LYS A 373 -3.66 12.16 24.43
CA LYS A 373 -4.35 13.46 24.47
C LYS A 373 -3.56 14.58 23.80
N ARG A 374 -2.26 14.32 23.55
CA ARG A 374 -1.35 15.28 22.92
C ARG A 374 -1.29 16.61 23.63
N THR A 375 -1.10 16.54 24.93
CA THR A 375 -1.19 17.70 25.82
C THR A 375 -0.17 18.77 25.46
N ARG A 376 1.09 18.39 25.17
CA ARG A 376 2.16 19.35 24.84
C ARG A 376 1.96 20.02 23.50
N SER A 377 1.75 19.23 22.44
CA SER A 377 1.57 19.79 21.09
C SER A 377 0.31 20.65 20.99
N THR A 378 -0.77 20.28 21.71
CA THR A 378 -1.97 21.11 21.81
C THR A 378 -1.70 22.42 22.56
N ALA A 379 -1.00 22.38 23.70
CA ALA A 379 -0.63 23.57 24.45
C ALA A 379 0.28 24.50 23.63
N TRP A 380 1.24 23.92 22.91
CA TRP A 380 2.10 24.66 22.00
C TRP A 380 1.28 25.38 20.92
N TYR A 381 0.33 24.68 20.29
CA TYR A 381 -0.54 25.27 19.27
C TYR A 381 -1.36 26.42 19.83
N VAL A 382 -2.00 26.21 20.99
CA VAL A 382 -2.83 27.26 21.64
C VAL A 382 -2.00 28.51 21.94
N ALA A 383 -0.78 28.36 22.46
CA ALA A 383 0.12 29.49 22.73
C ALA A 383 0.56 30.27 21.49
N ASN A 384 0.57 29.61 20.34
CA ASN A 384 1.07 30.18 19.07
C ASN A 384 -0.03 30.30 18.00
N ARG A 385 -1.30 30.20 18.36
CA ARG A 385 -2.43 30.15 17.43
C ARG A 385 -2.48 31.35 16.48
N ALA A 386 -2.13 32.53 16.96
CA ALA A 386 -2.12 33.76 16.15
C ALA A 386 -1.19 33.70 14.94
N LEU A 387 -0.13 32.87 14.97
CA LEU A 387 0.79 32.67 13.83
C LEU A 387 0.14 31.94 12.65
N PHE A 388 -1.00 31.30 12.88
CA PHE A 388 -1.74 30.49 11.90
C PHE A 388 -3.01 31.17 11.37
N GLU A 389 -3.34 32.40 11.78
CA GLU A 389 -4.54 33.13 11.36
C GLU A 389 -4.66 33.33 9.83
N ARG A 390 -3.52 33.29 9.13
CA ARG A 390 -3.48 33.43 7.66
C ARG A 390 -3.60 32.11 6.93
N MET A 391 -3.74 31.00 7.65
CA MET A 391 -3.97 29.71 7.02
C MET A 391 -5.40 29.64 6.50
N GLU A 392 -5.54 29.30 5.23
CA GLU A 392 -6.83 29.07 4.61
C GLU A 392 -6.95 27.60 4.19
N THR A 393 -8.03 26.98 4.60
CA THR A 393 -8.39 25.62 4.18
C THR A 393 -9.66 25.68 3.34
N ILE A 394 -9.94 24.58 2.63
CA ILE A 394 -11.21 24.48 1.92
C ILE A 394 -12.38 24.15 2.84
N ASP A 395 -12.14 23.70 4.06
CA ASP A 395 -13.19 23.41 5.06
C ASP A 395 -12.72 23.76 6.46
N ALA A 396 -13.26 24.84 7.01
CA ALA A 396 -12.91 25.32 8.35
C ALA A 396 -13.45 24.40 9.47
N GLU A 397 -14.46 23.57 9.18
CA GLU A 397 -15.10 22.69 10.15
C GLU A 397 -14.59 21.24 10.06
N GLN A 398 -13.67 20.93 9.14
CA GLN A 398 -13.15 19.59 8.99
C GLN A 398 -11.98 19.31 9.94
N TYR A 399 -12.28 19.06 11.20
CA TYR A 399 -11.33 18.66 12.23
C TYR A 399 -12.00 17.79 13.30
N ASP A 400 -11.23 17.15 14.17
CA ASP A 400 -11.76 16.34 15.28
C ASP A 400 -12.15 17.26 16.45
N HIS A 401 -13.41 17.70 16.48
CA HIS A 401 -13.95 18.61 17.51
C HIS A 401 -13.76 18.12 18.96
N ALA A 402 -13.50 16.82 19.16
CA ALA A 402 -13.26 16.27 20.52
C ALA A 402 -11.79 16.38 20.95
N ARG A 403 -10.87 16.53 19.99
CA ARG A 403 -9.41 16.43 20.25
C ARG A 403 -8.61 17.60 19.69
N GLU A 404 -9.16 18.36 18.78
CA GLU A 404 -8.47 19.43 18.07
C GLU A 404 -9.17 20.76 18.35
N VAL A 405 -8.39 21.83 18.34
CA VAL A 405 -8.87 23.17 18.68
C VAL A 405 -9.63 23.78 17.50
N ASP A 406 -9.08 23.63 16.30
CA ASP A 406 -9.64 24.12 15.04
C ASP A 406 -8.97 23.41 13.85
N VAL A 407 -9.33 23.83 12.65
CA VAL A 407 -8.78 23.26 11.40
C VAL A 407 -7.27 23.47 11.25
N CYS A 408 -6.71 24.58 11.74
CA CYS A 408 -5.27 24.84 11.67
C CYS A 408 -4.49 23.85 12.54
N HIS A 409 -5.02 23.56 13.74
CA HIS A 409 -4.48 22.48 14.59
C HIS A 409 -4.58 21.10 13.90
N HIS A 410 -5.69 20.83 13.21
CA HIS A 410 -5.85 19.61 12.41
C HIS A 410 -4.80 19.49 11.31
N VAL A 411 -4.54 20.56 10.56
CA VAL A 411 -3.51 20.60 9.51
C VAL A 411 -2.12 20.29 10.07
N LEU A 412 -1.77 20.87 11.21
CA LEU A 412 -0.50 20.59 11.90
C LEU A 412 -0.40 19.15 12.36
N ASN A 413 -1.49 18.59 12.91
CA ASN A 413 -1.57 17.17 13.28
C ASN A 413 -1.41 16.23 12.07
N LEU A 414 -2.01 16.59 10.92
CA LEU A 414 -1.82 15.85 9.67
C LEU A 414 -0.36 15.92 9.22
N ARG A 415 0.26 17.11 9.28
CA ARG A 415 1.67 17.32 8.93
C ARG A 415 2.60 16.46 9.80
N ALA A 416 2.38 16.46 11.12
CA ALA A 416 3.15 15.67 12.06
C ALA A 416 2.96 14.15 11.86
N LYS A 417 1.74 13.72 11.54
CA LYS A 417 1.38 12.32 11.35
C LYS A 417 1.86 11.74 10.03
N LEU A 418 1.76 12.50 8.94
CA LEU A 418 2.09 12.05 7.58
C LEU A 418 3.58 12.25 7.25
N GLY A 419 4.22 13.25 7.85
CA GLY A 419 5.51 13.75 7.42
C GLY A 419 5.40 14.67 6.19
N LYS A 420 6.45 15.44 5.87
CA LYS A 420 6.45 16.48 4.82
C LYS A 420 6.01 15.94 3.46
N ALA A 421 6.69 14.94 2.94
CA ALA A 421 6.46 14.45 1.58
C ALA A 421 5.03 13.93 1.36
N ALA A 422 4.46 13.18 2.32
CA ALA A 422 3.09 12.69 2.21
C ALA A 422 2.06 13.80 2.45
N PHE A 423 2.35 14.77 3.32
CA PHE A 423 1.52 15.94 3.52
C PHE A 423 1.46 16.79 2.26
N ASP A 424 2.61 17.11 1.65
CA ASP A 424 2.67 17.87 0.41
C ASP A 424 1.92 17.17 -0.72
N ALA A 425 2.08 15.85 -0.87
CA ALA A 425 1.39 15.09 -1.90
C ALA A 425 -0.12 14.92 -1.64
N GLU A 426 -0.51 14.43 -0.45
CA GLU A 426 -1.89 13.98 -0.17
C GLU A 426 -2.82 15.12 0.33
N ILE A 427 -2.27 16.22 0.86
CA ILE A 427 -3.02 17.34 1.45
C ILE A 427 -2.87 18.61 0.61
N MET A 428 -1.63 18.96 0.24
CA MET A 428 -1.32 20.15 -0.55
C MET A 428 -1.45 19.91 -2.06
N MET A 429 -1.60 18.68 -2.51
CA MET A 429 -1.58 18.27 -3.93
C MET A 429 -0.28 18.71 -4.65
N LYS A 430 0.77 18.98 -3.91
CA LYS A 430 2.08 19.35 -4.43
C LYS A 430 2.95 18.11 -4.50
N VAL A 431 3.06 17.59 -5.70
CA VAL A 431 4.00 16.51 -5.97
C VAL A 431 5.12 17.07 -6.81
N VAL A 432 6.27 17.09 -6.21
CA VAL A 432 7.47 17.60 -6.85
C VAL A 432 8.11 16.49 -7.67
N ASP A 433 8.56 16.80 -8.86
CA ASP A 433 9.42 15.91 -9.64
C ASP A 433 10.77 15.84 -8.93
N ALA A 434 10.92 14.83 -8.07
CA ALA A 434 12.18 14.60 -7.36
C ALA A 434 13.38 14.53 -8.33
N ALA A 435 13.16 14.15 -9.58
CA ALA A 435 14.22 14.04 -10.56
C ALA A 435 14.53 15.35 -11.29
N SER A 436 13.59 16.29 -11.40
CA SER A 436 13.87 17.63 -11.87
C SER A 436 14.47 18.49 -10.76
N GLU A 437 14.20 18.15 -9.49
CA GLU A 437 14.76 18.83 -8.32
C GLU A 437 16.00 18.13 -7.74
N ILE A 438 16.15 16.80 -7.89
CA ILE A 438 17.35 16.08 -7.45
C ILE A 438 18.44 16.18 -8.51
N GLN A 439 18.77 17.37 -8.95
CA GLN A 439 20.06 17.63 -9.56
C GLN A 439 21.01 18.16 -8.48
N ILE A 440 21.50 17.24 -7.65
CA ILE A 440 22.59 17.55 -6.76
C ILE A 440 23.90 17.52 -7.57
N ASP A 441 24.72 18.53 -7.38
CA ASP A 441 26.10 18.54 -7.81
C ASP A 441 27.04 18.46 -6.61
N ALA A 442 28.31 18.22 -6.88
CA ALA A 442 29.31 18.04 -5.83
C ALA A 442 29.50 19.30 -4.99
N ASP A 443 29.37 20.50 -5.59
CA ASP A 443 29.49 21.78 -4.87
C ASP A 443 28.35 21.97 -3.89
N ARG A 444 27.11 21.65 -4.30
CA ARG A 444 25.92 21.70 -3.43
C ARG A 444 26.06 20.75 -2.24
N VAL A 445 26.45 19.49 -2.50
CA VAL A 445 26.63 18.49 -1.44
C VAL A 445 27.77 18.91 -0.49
N ALA A 446 28.92 19.30 -1.02
CA ALA A 446 30.06 19.73 -0.21
C ALA A 446 29.74 20.98 0.65
N SER A 447 28.89 21.87 0.15
CA SER A 447 28.49 23.11 0.84
C SER A 447 27.39 22.90 1.89
N ALA A 448 26.76 21.71 1.99
CA ALA A 448 25.72 21.40 2.96
C ALA A 448 26.28 21.19 4.38
N LEU A 449 27.01 22.16 4.89
CA LEU A 449 27.76 22.08 6.15
C LEU A 449 26.89 22.48 7.35
N ASN A 450 27.04 21.76 8.47
CA ASN A 450 26.34 22.04 9.72
C ASN A 450 27.21 22.76 10.78
N GLY A 451 28.48 23.02 10.49
CA GLY A 451 29.40 23.72 11.37
C GLY A 451 29.93 22.94 12.57
N CYS A 452 29.46 21.70 12.81
CA CYS A 452 29.87 20.84 13.91
C CYS A 452 31.20 20.15 13.62
N ASN A 453 32.00 19.88 14.63
CA ASN A 453 33.24 19.13 14.47
C ASN A 453 32.95 17.66 14.12
N ARG A 454 33.90 17.01 13.45
CA ARG A 454 33.85 15.59 13.12
C ARG A 454 33.61 14.73 14.37
N GLY A 455 32.63 13.81 14.31
CA GLY A 455 32.21 12.96 15.41
C GLY A 455 31.34 13.64 16.47
N VAL A 456 30.88 14.87 16.20
CA VAL A 456 29.91 15.58 17.05
C VAL A 456 28.54 15.60 16.36
N LEU A 457 27.51 15.20 17.11
CA LEU A 457 26.14 15.24 16.64
C LEU A 457 25.68 16.71 16.58
N PRO A 458 25.19 17.15 15.43
CA PRO A 458 24.56 18.44 15.36
C PRO A 458 23.24 18.47 16.12
N PRO A 459 22.78 19.67 16.43
CA PRO A 459 21.49 19.86 17.08
C PRO A 459 20.35 19.18 16.28
N GLY A 460 19.34 18.65 16.98
CA GLY A 460 18.22 17.96 16.33
C GLY A 460 18.48 16.50 15.98
N THR A 461 19.68 15.98 16.26
CA THR A 461 20.01 14.57 16.05
C THR A 461 20.47 13.89 17.35
N ASP A 462 20.11 12.64 17.55
CA ASP A 462 20.40 11.89 18.78
C ASP A 462 20.72 10.39 18.57
N SER A 463 20.50 9.91 17.36
CA SER A 463 20.64 8.50 17.01
C SER A 463 21.68 8.33 15.91
N VAL A 464 22.71 7.52 16.11
CA VAL A 464 23.78 7.31 15.12
C VAL A 464 23.70 5.93 14.51
N VAL A 465 23.73 5.88 13.18
CA VAL A 465 23.74 4.62 12.41
C VAL A 465 24.96 4.63 11.48
N GLY A 466 25.65 3.51 11.41
CA GLY A 466 26.77 3.32 10.48
C GLY A 466 26.44 2.37 9.35
N PHE A 467 27.09 2.56 8.21
CA PHE A 467 27.06 1.60 7.11
C PHE A 467 28.40 1.55 6.40
N CYS A 468 28.73 0.37 5.86
CA CYS A 468 29.96 0.13 5.14
C CYS A 468 29.66 -0.57 3.82
N ASP A 469 30.04 0.06 2.72
CA ASP A 469 30.10 -0.53 1.39
C ASP A 469 31.39 -1.33 1.23
N ILE A 470 31.30 -2.51 0.59
CA ILE A 470 32.43 -3.43 0.41
C ILE A 470 32.80 -3.48 -1.06
N ASN A 471 33.94 -2.91 -1.43
CA ASN A 471 34.44 -2.91 -2.79
C ASN A 471 35.95 -3.24 -2.83
N ILE A 472 36.39 -3.89 -3.92
CA ILE A 472 37.80 -4.28 -4.12
C ILE A 472 38.55 -3.44 -5.15
N GLN A 473 37.87 -2.56 -5.86
CA GLN A 473 38.49 -1.69 -6.87
C GLN A 473 39.57 -0.82 -6.22
N ALA A 474 40.65 -0.56 -6.97
CA ALA A 474 41.74 0.32 -6.50
C ALA A 474 41.18 1.68 -6.05
N GLY A 475 41.53 2.10 -4.84
CA GLY A 475 41.04 3.34 -4.22
C GLY A 475 39.65 3.26 -3.59
N ALA A 476 38.91 2.15 -3.71
CA ALA A 476 37.57 2.00 -3.15
C ALA A 476 37.59 1.33 -1.75
N GLY A 477 38.17 0.15 -1.65
CA GLY A 477 38.27 -0.59 -0.39
C GLY A 477 36.92 -0.76 0.35
N LEU A 478 36.95 -0.52 1.65
CA LEU A 478 35.77 -0.47 2.50
C LEU A 478 35.41 0.99 2.77
N SER A 479 34.37 1.50 2.13
CA SER A 479 33.89 2.87 2.31
C SER A 479 32.81 2.89 3.40
N TRP A 480 33.00 3.64 4.47
CA TRP A 480 32.10 3.65 5.60
C TRP A 480 31.61 5.07 5.93
N VAL A 481 30.41 5.17 6.45
CA VAL A 481 29.81 6.43 6.94
C VAL A 481 29.19 6.21 8.31
N LEU A 482 29.20 7.27 9.14
CA LEU A 482 28.38 7.41 10.34
C LEU A 482 27.44 8.58 10.12
N VAL A 483 26.16 8.31 10.20
CA VAL A 483 25.10 9.30 10.02
C VAL A 483 24.31 9.44 11.31
N ALA A 484 24.20 10.64 11.81
CA ALA A 484 23.32 11.00 12.91
C ALA A 484 21.94 11.32 12.36
N PHE A 485 20.90 10.83 13.03
CA PHE A 485 19.51 11.03 12.67
C PHE A 485 18.71 11.67 13.79
N GLY A 486 17.73 12.44 13.43
CA GLY A 486 16.70 13.03 14.27
C GLY A 486 15.31 12.84 13.67
N PRO A 487 14.27 13.47 14.25
CA PRO A 487 12.91 13.41 13.76
C PRO A 487 12.79 13.77 12.28
N HIS A 488 11.77 13.19 11.63
CA HIS A 488 11.42 13.48 10.24
C HIS A 488 12.55 13.28 9.23
N ARG A 489 13.51 12.38 9.53
CA ARG A 489 14.68 12.08 8.69
C ARG A 489 15.70 13.22 8.60
N THR A 490 15.66 14.20 9.53
CA THR A 490 16.76 15.15 9.67
C THR A 490 18.03 14.36 9.95
N ALA A 491 19.07 14.57 9.14
CA ALA A 491 20.27 13.75 9.19
C ALA A 491 21.54 14.57 9.02
N ALA A 492 22.64 14.03 9.53
CA ALA A 492 23.97 14.59 9.35
C ALA A 492 25.01 13.48 9.22
N VAL A 493 25.82 13.52 8.19
CA VAL A 493 27.03 12.73 8.15
C VAL A 493 28.02 13.34 9.15
N ILE A 494 28.26 12.61 10.24
CA ILE A 494 29.16 13.08 11.32
C ILE A 494 30.57 12.55 11.18
N ASP A 495 30.74 11.48 10.42
CA ASP A 495 32.04 10.89 10.15
C ASP A 495 31.96 9.96 8.94
N TYR A 496 33.05 9.84 8.19
CA TYR A 496 33.18 8.89 7.09
C TYR A 496 34.65 8.61 6.80
N GLY A 497 34.92 7.55 6.06
CA GLY A 497 36.27 7.25 5.64
C GLY A 497 36.36 5.96 4.83
N ARG A 498 37.60 5.58 4.52
CA ARG A 498 37.93 4.36 3.81
C ARG A 498 38.92 3.52 4.56
N PHE A 499 38.90 2.22 4.28
CA PHE A 499 39.91 1.31 4.74
C PHE A 499 40.41 0.46 3.54
N PRO A 500 41.69 0.42 3.24
CA PRO A 500 42.80 1.12 3.93
C PRO A 500 42.69 2.66 3.78
N SER A 501 43.17 3.39 4.80
CA SER A 501 43.08 4.86 4.85
C SER A 501 44.13 5.58 4.01
N ASP A 502 45.21 4.85 3.61
CA ASP A 502 46.31 5.34 2.79
C ASP A 502 46.03 5.28 1.28
N GLY A 503 44.81 4.89 0.90
CA GLY A 503 44.40 4.75 -0.50
C GLY A 503 44.97 3.50 -1.20
N SER A 504 45.68 2.62 -0.48
CA SER A 504 46.14 1.37 -1.05
C SER A 504 44.97 0.43 -1.32
N PRO A 505 45.06 -0.47 -2.31
CA PRO A 505 44.00 -1.42 -2.59
C PRO A 505 43.87 -2.40 -1.41
N LEU A 506 42.61 -2.62 -0.97
CA LEU A 506 42.28 -3.61 0.07
C LEU A 506 42.82 -5.00 -0.27
N VAL A 507 42.70 -5.36 -1.53
CA VAL A 507 43.19 -6.62 -2.08
C VAL A 507 44.23 -6.30 -3.15
N PRO A 508 45.51 -6.78 -3.01
CA PRO A 508 46.49 -6.56 -4.05
C PRO A 508 46.06 -7.17 -5.39
N PRO A 509 46.45 -6.58 -6.53
CA PRO A 509 46.15 -7.14 -7.85
C PRO A 509 46.65 -8.58 -7.95
N ASN A 510 45.93 -9.41 -8.70
CA ASN A 510 46.25 -10.82 -8.94
C ASN A 510 46.31 -11.73 -7.68
N SER A 511 45.67 -11.28 -6.58
CA SER A 511 45.58 -12.09 -5.37
C SER A 511 44.66 -13.30 -5.57
N SER A 512 45.03 -14.43 -4.96
CA SER A 512 44.14 -15.61 -4.91
C SER A 512 42.87 -15.32 -4.14
N ASP A 513 41.83 -16.12 -4.38
CA ASP A 513 40.55 -16.01 -3.67
C ASP A 513 40.73 -16.10 -2.15
N LEU A 514 41.66 -16.94 -1.69
CA LEU A 514 41.96 -17.07 -0.27
C LEU A 514 42.53 -15.76 0.31
N VAL A 515 43.50 -15.15 -0.37
CA VAL A 515 44.09 -13.86 0.06
C VAL A 515 43.01 -12.77 0.06
N ARG A 516 42.23 -12.71 -1.02
CA ARG A 516 41.09 -11.78 -1.11
C ARG A 516 40.13 -11.91 0.07
N ASN A 517 39.68 -13.14 0.35
CA ASN A 517 38.71 -13.41 1.41
C ASN A 517 39.27 -13.06 2.80
N ARG A 518 40.54 -13.38 3.06
CA ARG A 518 41.23 -13.01 4.32
C ARG A 518 41.35 -11.49 4.48
N ARG A 519 41.71 -10.75 3.40
CA ARG A 519 41.84 -9.29 3.42
C ARG A 519 40.49 -8.60 3.67
N VAL A 520 39.45 -9.05 3.00
CA VAL A 520 38.09 -8.52 3.21
C VAL A 520 37.61 -8.79 4.65
N ALA A 521 37.80 -10.02 5.13
CA ALA A 521 37.44 -10.35 6.52
C ALA A 521 38.23 -9.54 7.56
N ALA A 522 39.53 -9.30 7.32
CA ALA A 522 40.36 -8.45 8.17
C ALA A 522 39.88 -6.98 8.14
N GLY A 523 39.57 -6.46 6.96
CA GLY A 523 39.03 -5.10 6.80
C GLY A 523 37.70 -4.89 7.50
N VAL A 524 36.77 -5.84 7.36
CA VAL A 524 35.47 -5.79 8.06
C VAL A 524 35.67 -5.76 9.59
N ARG A 525 36.59 -6.59 10.13
CA ARG A 525 36.92 -6.58 11.58
C ARG A 525 37.49 -5.24 12.01
N GLU A 526 38.36 -4.65 11.19
CA GLU A 526 38.98 -3.38 11.50
C GLU A 526 37.98 -2.22 11.49
N ILE A 527 37.07 -2.18 10.51
CA ILE A 527 35.97 -1.19 10.50
C ILE A 527 35.10 -1.32 11.76
N VAL A 528 34.78 -2.53 12.18
CA VAL A 528 33.97 -2.72 13.40
C VAL A 528 34.75 -2.22 14.63
N ARG A 529 36.04 -2.49 14.74
CA ARG A 529 36.88 -1.99 15.85
C ARG A 529 36.99 -0.46 15.83
N LEU A 530 37.23 0.12 14.64
CA LEU A 530 37.34 1.56 14.45
C LEU A 530 36.03 2.26 14.93
N ILE A 531 34.90 1.73 14.51
CA ILE A 531 33.60 2.34 14.86
C ILE A 531 33.27 2.09 16.34
N ALA A 532 33.57 0.92 16.89
CA ALA A 532 33.35 0.61 18.32
C ALA A 532 34.21 1.47 19.28
N THR A 533 35.40 1.89 18.84
CA THR A 533 36.27 2.76 19.63
C THR A 533 36.10 4.24 19.32
N ARG A 534 35.29 4.59 18.32
CA ARG A 534 35.07 6.00 17.91
C ARG A 534 34.40 6.79 19.03
N ARG A 535 34.98 7.94 19.38
CA ARG A 535 34.42 8.87 20.36
C ARG A 535 33.42 9.78 19.68
N ILE A 536 32.14 9.43 19.78
CA ILE A 536 31.03 10.23 19.27
C ILE A 536 30.42 10.98 20.47
N ARG A 537 30.11 12.27 20.30
CA ARG A 537 29.58 13.12 21.36
C ARG A 537 28.43 13.97 20.84
N ASP A 538 27.52 14.34 21.73
CA ASP A 538 26.55 15.39 21.45
C ASP A 538 27.17 16.80 21.69
N MET A 539 26.43 17.86 21.41
CA MET A 539 26.86 19.24 21.62
C MET A 539 27.19 19.56 23.10
N ARG A 540 26.68 18.77 24.04
CA ARG A 540 26.95 18.92 25.48
C ARG A 540 28.14 18.07 25.93
N GLY A 541 28.84 17.43 24.99
CA GLY A 541 30.03 16.60 25.27
C GLY A 541 29.68 15.21 25.79
N ARG A 542 28.39 14.83 25.88
CA ARG A 542 27.99 13.49 26.33
C ARG A 542 28.29 12.46 25.26
N ALA A 543 28.79 11.30 25.68
CA ALA A 543 29.08 10.19 24.78
C ALA A 543 27.79 9.61 24.18
N VAL A 544 27.78 9.45 22.85
CA VAL A 544 26.67 8.83 22.11
C VAL A 544 27.17 7.50 21.54
N ARG A 545 26.32 6.46 21.64
CA ARG A 545 26.65 5.13 21.09
C ARG A 545 26.05 4.98 19.70
N VAL A 546 26.75 4.26 18.84
CA VAL A 546 26.22 3.80 17.56
C VAL A 546 25.04 2.87 17.83
N ARG A 547 23.93 3.10 17.17
CA ARG A 547 22.69 2.31 17.31
C ARG A 547 22.73 1.00 16.52
N ALA A 548 23.37 1.02 15.34
CA ALA A 548 23.57 -0.17 14.50
C ALA A 548 24.64 0.11 13.46
N LEU A 549 25.29 -0.96 12.96
CA LEU A 549 26.24 -0.93 11.85
C LEU A 549 25.82 -1.94 10.78
N GLY A 550 25.60 -1.47 9.55
CA GLY A 550 25.30 -2.29 8.38
C GLY A 550 26.54 -2.52 7.52
N PHE A 551 26.56 -3.66 6.83
CA PHE A 551 27.55 -3.98 5.81
C PHE A 551 26.86 -4.43 4.53
N ASP A 552 27.30 -3.92 3.37
CA ASP A 552 26.82 -4.43 2.10
C ASP A 552 27.25 -5.89 1.91
N ARG A 553 26.31 -6.73 1.51
CA ARG A 553 26.52 -8.14 1.20
C ARG A 553 26.34 -8.48 -0.28
N GLY A 554 26.32 -7.49 -1.14
CA GLY A 554 26.18 -7.68 -2.58
C GLY A 554 27.26 -8.56 -3.16
N TRP A 555 28.47 -8.36 -2.65
CA TRP A 555 29.67 -9.08 -3.04
C TRP A 555 30.21 -9.91 -1.86
N LEU A 556 30.74 -11.13 -2.12
CA LEU A 556 31.25 -12.07 -1.12
C LEU A 556 30.36 -12.32 0.11
N PRO A 557 29.07 -12.66 -0.06
CA PRO A 557 28.15 -12.81 1.05
C PRO A 557 28.52 -13.90 2.06
N ASP A 558 29.19 -14.96 1.63
CA ASP A 558 29.69 -16.03 2.49
C ASP A 558 30.79 -15.55 3.41
N VAL A 559 31.79 -14.84 2.91
CA VAL A 559 32.92 -14.27 3.68
C VAL A 559 32.39 -13.28 4.71
N LEU A 560 31.47 -12.40 4.28
CA LEU A 560 30.86 -11.42 5.19
C LEU A 560 30.09 -12.09 6.32
N HIS A 561 29.20 -13.04 6.02
CA HIS A 561 28.37 -13.68 7.06
C HIS A 561 29.23 -14.46 8.07
N ARG A 562 30.26 -15.19 7.63
CA ARG A 562 31.22 -15.86 8.52
C ARG A 562 31.96 -14.85 9.39
N THR A 563 32.45 -13.77 8.79
CA THR A 563 33.14 -12.70 9.51
C THR A 563 32.26 -12.05 10.56
N LEU A 564 31.03 -11.70 10.21
CA LEU A 564 30.08 -11.10 11.16
C LEU A 564 29.70 -12.06 12.30
N TYR A 565 29.62 -13.35 12.02
CA TYR A 565 29.38 -14.37 13.06
C TYR A 565 30.53 -14.40 14.09
N VAL A 566 31.79 -14.41 13.63
CA VAL A 566 32.97 -14.38 14.52
C VAL A 566 33.03 -13.07 15.32
N ILE A 567 32.76 -11.92 14.67
CA ILE A 567 32.76 -10.61 15.32
C ILE A 567 31.74 -10.57 16.47
N ARG A 568 30.52 -11.00 16.23
CA ARG A 568 29.44 -11.02 17.22
C ARG A 568 29.80 -11.83 18.49
N LYS A 569 30.62 -12.86 18.32
CA LYS A 569 31.10 -13.69 19.46
C LYS A 569 32.31 -13.11 20.17
N LYS A 570 33.21 -12.46 19.45
CA LYS A 570 34.57 -12.12 19.99
C LYS A 570 34.77 -10.62 20.25
N ILE A 571 33.99 -9.73 19.64
CA ILE A 571 34.16 -8.28 19.77
C ILE A 571 32.93 -7.68 20.47
N PRO A 572 33.09 -7.18 21.71
CA PRO A 572 31.99 -6.48 22.40
C PRO A 572 31.79 -5.10 21.75
N THR A 573 30.90 -5.01 20.77
CA THR A 573 30.62 -3.75 20.02
C THR A 573 29.65 -2.84 20.75
N GLY A 574 28.75 -3.41 21.58
CA GLY A 574 27.68 -2.65 22.22
C GLY A 574 26.55 -2.22 21.30
N PHE A 575 26.58 -2.62 20.02
CA PHE A 575 25.56 -2.35 19.00
C PHE A 575 25.41 -3.55 18.05
N PRO A 576 24.23 -3.74 17.44
CA PRO A 576 24.00 -4.78 16.44
C PRO A 576 24.77 -4.51 15.15
N ILE A 577 25.30 -5.57 14.56
CA ILE A 577 25.97 -5.56 13.26
C ILE A 577 25.15 -6.39 12.29
N VAL A 578 24.81 -5.84 11.10
CA VAL A 578 23.82 -6.43 10.19
C VAL A 578 24.38 -6.53 8.77
N ALA A 579 24.20 -7.69 8.11
CA ALA A 579 24.42 -7.79 6.67
C ALA A 579 23.21 -7.21 5.94
N MET A 580 23.44 -6.42 4.88
CA MET A 580 22.37 -5.75 4.13
C MET A 580 22.59 -5.91 2.62
N ARG A 581 21.50 -5.82 1.83
CA ARG A 581 21.60 -5.82 0.38
C ARG A 581 20.59 -4.87 -0.24
N GLY A 582 21.06 -3.94 -1.05
CA GLY A 582 20.25 -3.12 -1.94
C GLY A 582 19.73 -3.90 -3.14
N PHE A 583 18.52 -3.59 -3.57
CA PHE A 583 17.88 -4.14 -4.76
C PHE A 583 17.30 -3.02 -5.61
N ALA A 584 17.38 -3.17 -6.94
CA ALA A 584 16.69 -2.30 -7.88
C ALA A 584 15.16 -2.48 -7.79
N TRP A 585 14.38 -1.51 -8.32
CA TRP A 585 12.93 -1.50 -8.32
C TRP A 585 12.29 -2.83 -8.77
N ASN A 586 12.78 -3.39 -9.86
CA ASN A 586 12.23 -4.62 -10.47
C ASN A 586 12.66 -5.92 -9.77
N LYS A 587 13.66 -5.86 -8.90
CA LYS A 587 14.23 -7.01 -8.18
C LYS A 587 13.86 -7.04 -6.70
N PHE A 588 13.25 -5.98 -6.18
CA PHE A 588 12.82 -5.91 -4.79
C PHE A 588 11.52 -6.72 -4.61
N GLY A 589 11.67 -7.98 -4.25
CA GLY A 589 10.55 -8.88 -3.96
C GLY A 589 9.96 -8.60 -2.60
N THR A 590 8.69 -8.20 -2.56
CA THR A 590 7.94 -7.97 -1.33
C THR A 590 7.18 -9.23 -0.94
N ARG A 591 7.51 -9.87 0.17
CA ARG A 591 6.59 -10.80 0.85
C ARG A 591 5.53 -9.95 1.56
N LYS A 592 4.25 -10.25 1.33
CA LYS A 592 3.12 -9.45 1.83
C LYS A 592 3.09 -9.24 3.35
N GLU A 593 3.79 -10.08 4.12
CA GLU A 593 3.75 -10.11 5.59
C GLU A 593 4.88 -9.32 6.26
N ASP A 594 5.99 -9.05 5.56
CA ASP A 594 7.20 -8.47 6.16
C ASP A 594 7.30 -6.95 6.09
N ILE A 595 6.55 -6.30 5.17
CA ILE A 595 6.69 -4.87 4.85
C ILE A 595 6.13 -3.95 5.94
N LEU A 596 5.21 -4.44 6.77
CA LEU A 596 4.42 -3.59 7.68
C LEU A 596 4.99 -3.48 9.09
N ARG A 597 6.10 -4.15 9.43
CA ARG A 597 6.50 -4.25 10.84
C ARG A 597 7.72 -3.43 11.26
N ARG A 598 8.68 -3.12 10.37
CA ARG A 598 9.89 -2.37 10.77
C ARG A 598 10.51 -1.61 9.60
N GLY A 599 10.10 -0.37 9.36
CA GLY A 599 10.72 0.51 8.38
C GLY A 599 10.09 0.49 7.00
N ASP A 600 10.44 1.49 6.19
CA ASP A 600 9.91 1.68 4.85
C ASP A 600 10.81 0.98 3.81
N HIS A 601 10.24 0.19 2.92
CA HIS A 601 10.97 -0.46 1.83
C HIS A 601 12.23 -1.23 2.26
N ILE A 602 12.18 -1.85 3.45
CA ILE A 602 13.21 -2.73 4.02
C ILE A 602 12.54 -3.88 4.77
N PHE A 603 13.10 -5.09 4.66
CA PHE A 603 12.60 -6.26 5.36
C PHE A 603 13.73 -7.26 5.66
N ALA A 604 13.56 -8.06 6.73
CA ALA A 604 14.45 -9.15 7.03
C ALA A 604 14.14 -10.38 6.15
N THR A 605 15.18 -11.01 5.64
CA THR A 605 15.07 -12.24 4.86
C THR A 605 16.26 -13.15 5.13
N ARG A 606 16.21 -14.38 4.61
CA ARG A 606 17.26 -15.38 4.83
C ARG A 606 17.78 -15.93 3.50
N SER A 607 19.08 -16.08 3.42
CA SER A 607 19.76 -16.79 2.34
C SER A 607 20.42 -18.05 2.88
N ARG A 608 21.06 -18.85 2.00
CA ARG A 608 21.90 -19.98 2.42
C ARG A 608 23.08 -19.58 3.32
N TYR A 609 23.49 -18.32 3.32
CA TYR A 609 24.59 -17.79 4.11
C TYR A 609 24.15 -17.17 5.45
N GLY A 610 22.86 -16.97 5.67
CA GLY A 610 22.33 -16.39 6.91
C GLY A 610 21.28 -15.31 6.64
N GLU A 611 20.82 -14.70 7.73
CA GLU A 611 19.81 -13.62 7.71
C GLU A 611 20.44 -12.28 7.33
N TYR A 612 19.69 -11.49 6.57
CA TYR A 612 20.09 -10.15 6.18
C TYR A 612 18.90 -9.25 5.97
N LEU A 613 19.14 -7.94 5.91
CA LEU A 613 18.12 -6.96 5.55
C LEU A 613 18.18 -6.66 4.05
N ALA A 614 17.08 -6.86 3.37
CA ALA A 614 16.89 -6.46 1.99
C ALA A 614 16.21 -5.08 1.94
N PHE A 615 16.75 -4.14 1.18
CA PHE A 615 16.18 -2.80 1.03
C PHE A 615 16.10 -2.37 -0.43
N MET A 616 15.20 -1.44 -0.73
CA MET A 616 15.03 -0.86 -2.06
C MET A 616 16.00 0.32 -2.21
N ALA A 617 17.15 0.09 -2.86
CA ALA A 617 18.20 1.09 -2.99
C ALA A 617 17.74 2.38 -3.70
N PRO A 618 17.01 2.34 -4.84
CA PRO A 618 16.54 3.56 -5.50
C PRO A 618 15.68 4.45 -4.62
N TYR A 619 14.78 3.87 -3.81
CA TYR A 619 13.93 4.62 -2.88
C TYR A 619 14.74 5.37 -1.81
N TRP A 620 15.72 4.69 -1.20
CA TRP A 620 16.52 5.29 -0.15
C TRP A 620 17.55 6.27 -0.68
N ARG A 621 18.05 6.05 -1.90
CA ARG A 621 18.95 6.96 -2.60
C ARG A 621 18.26 8.29 -2.93
N GLU A 622 17.03 8.23 -3.43
CA GLU A 622 16.20 9.40 -3.68
C GLU A 622 16.03 10.24 -2.40
N ILE A 623 15.66 9.61 -1.28
CA ILE A 623 15.50 10.29 0.02
C ILE A 623 16.82 10.90 0.49
N MET A 624 17.91 10.16 0.39
CA MET A 624 19.24 10.63 0.82
C MET A 624 19.71 11.82 -0.01
N GLN A 625 19.61 11.76 -1.32
CA GLN A 625 20.02 12.87 -2.19
C GLN A 625 19.12 14.10 -2.01
N SER A 626 17.81 13.92 -1.90
CA SER A 626 16.89 15.03 -1.61
C SER A 626 17.22 15.76 -0.32
N GLY A 627 17.77 15.07 0.67
CA GLY A 627 18.19 15.69 1.93
C GLY A 627 19.27 16.75 1.76
N PHE A 628 20.11 16.68 0.74
CA PHE A 628 21.11 17.73 0.45
C PHE A 628 20.53 18.98 -0.23
N LEU A 629 19.29 18.91 -0.71
CA LEU A 629 18.61 20.09 -1.28
C LEU A 629 17.96 20.95 -0.20
N GLU A 630 17.66 20.35 0.96
CA GLU A 630 17.09 21.08 2.08
C GLU A 630 18.15 21.91 2.81
N THR A 631 17.71 22.95 3.51
CA THR A 631 18.61 23.75 4.35
C THR A 631 19.18 22.89 5.48
N PRO A 632 20.49 22.86 5.72
CA PRO A 632 21.08 22.10 6.81
C PRO A 632 20.38 22.29 8.15
N LEU A 633 20.18 21.19 8.89
CA LEU A 633 19.50 21.12 10.20
C LEU A 633 17.97 21.31 10.16
N MET A 634 17.39 21.57 9.00
CA MET A 634 15.93 21.57 8.84
C MET A 634 15.39 20.15 8.67
N GLU A 635 14.09 20.00 8.85
CA GLU A 635 13.40 18.70 8.69
C GLU A 635 13.68 18.10 7.32
N GLY A 636 14.06 16.80 7.32
CA GLY A 636 14.39 16.07 6.08
C GLY A 636 15.76 16.40 5.48
N SER A 637 16.50 17.36 6.04
CA SER A 637 17.82 17.75 5.53
C SER A 637 18.89 16.69 5.81
N LEU A 638 19.90 16.65 4.93
CA LEU A 638 21.15 15.94 5.15
C LEU A 638 22.31 16.92 5.06
N SER A 639 23.14 16.97 6.10
CA SER A 639 24.28 17.87 6.20
C SER A 639 25.58 17.13 6.44
N LEU A 640 26.70 17.82 6.23
CA LEU A 640 28.06 17.34 6.49
C LEU A 640 28.66 18.08 7.69
N PHE A 641 29.55 17.40 8.42
CA PHE A 641 30.28 18.01 9.53
C PHE A 641 31.30 19.05 9.00
N GLY A 642 31.78 19.91 9.89
CA GLY A 642 32.87 20.86 9.58
C GLY A 642 32.37 22.18 8.99
N ARG A 643 33.35 22.97 8.54
CA ARG A 643 33.17 24.33 7.98
C ARG A 643 33.90 24.50 6.63
N ASP A 644 34.60 23.48 6.18
CA ASP A 644 35.37 23.49 4.94
C ASP A 644 34.74 22.57 3.91
N ALA A 645 34.12 23.15 2.89
CA ALA A 645 33.50 22.43 1.79
C ALA A 645 34.53 21.61 0.97
N GLY A 646 35.74 22.13 0.81
CA GLY A 646 36.81 21.47 0.06
C GLY A 646 37.18 20.11 0.63
N ALA A 647 37.14 19.96 1.96
CA ALA A 647 37.42 18.69 2.62
C ALA A 647 36.41 17.57 2.28
N HIS A 648 35.23 17.93 1.77
CA HIS A 648 34.17 17.00 1.43
C HIS A 648 34.00 16.74 -0.07
N PHE A 649 34.81 17.39 -0.93
CA PHE A 649 34.60 17.35 -2.37
C PHE A 649 34.63 15.93 -2.96
N GLN A 650 35.55 15.08 -2.50
CA GLN A 650 35.60 13.68 -2.93
C GLN A 650 34.36 12.90 -2.49
N PHE A 651 33.93 13.05 -1.24
CA PHE A 651 32.67 12.47 -0.75
C PHE A 651 31.49 12.92 -1.57
N ALA A 652 31.37 14.22 -1.81
CA ALA A 652 30.32 14.85 -2.59
C ALA A 652 30.27 14.33 -4.03
N THR A 653 31.45 14.21 -4.67
CA THR A 653 31.54 13.67 -6.05
C THR A 653 30.99 12.25 -6.14
N GLU A 654 31.30 11.40 -5.16
CA GLU A 654 30.78 10.02 -5.16
C GLU A 654 29.32 9.92 -4.79
N VAL A 655 28.82 10.80 -3.91
CA VAL A 655 27.38 10.88 -3.62
C VAL A 655 26.59 11.29 -4.87
N CYS A 656 27.15 12.16 -5.71
CA CYS A 656 26.56 12.63 -6.97
C CYS A 656 26.81 11.70 -8.16
N ALA A 657 27.59 10.63 -8.00
CA ALA A 657 27.91 9.71 -9.09
C ALA A 657 26.71 8.88 -9.58
N GLU A 658 25.71 8.71 -8.75
CA GLU A 658 24.43 8.11 -9.11
C GLU A 658 23.41 9.20 -9.41
N LYS A 659 22.89 9.21 -10.64
CA LYS A 659 21.92 10.21 -11.11
C LYS A 659 20.61 9.54 -11.53
N LEU A 660 19.50 10.13 -11.13
CA LEU A 660 18.18 9.70 -11.56
C LEU A 660 17.92 10.27 -12.97
N VAL A 661 17.74 9.40 -13.96
CA VAL A 661 17.54 9.77 -15.36
C VAL A 661 16.29 9.15 -15.94
N ARG A 662 15.65 9.84 -16.90
CA ARG A 662 14.56 9.25 -17.68
C ARG A 662 15.13 8.29 -18.71
N LYS A 663 14.73 7.04 -18.67
CA LYS A 663 14.99 6.07 -19.74
C LYS A 663 13.82 6.07 -20.71
N TYR A 664 14.13 6.36 -21.97
CA TYR A 664 13.20 6.24 -23.07
C TYR A 664 13.29 4.82 -23.63
N GLN A 665 12.17 4.12 -23.72
CA GLN A 665 12.09 2.87 -24.51
C GLN A 665 11.38 3.17 -25.82
N VAL A 666 12.02 2.77 -26.91
CA VAL A 666 11.41 2.84 -28.24
C VAL A 666 10.55 1.60 -28.45
N TYR A 667 9.23 1.76 -28.38
CA TYR A 667 8.28 0.71 -28.76
C TYR A 667 7.67 1.07 -30.10
N SER A 668 7.83 0.22 -31.12
CA SER A 668 7.25 0.38 -32.45
C SER A 668 7.58 1.72 -33.15
N GLY A 669 8.81 2.22 -32.98
CA GLY A 669 9.26 3.46 -33.63
C GLY A 669 8.77 4.77 -32.99
N ARG A 670 8.11 4.70 -31.83
CA ARG A 670 7.77 5.88 -31.02
C ARG A 670 8.52 5.84 -29.71
N GLU A 671 9.16 6.94 -29.36
CA GLU A 671 9.74 7.12 -28.02
C GLU A 671 8.62 7.26 -27.00
N THR A 672 8.54 6.32 -26.09
CA THR A 672 7.67 6.41 -24.91
C THR A 672 8.54 6.52 -23.66
N THR A 673 8.32 7.54 -22.87
CA THR A 673 8.96 7.69 -21.55
C THR A 673 8.47 6.56 -20.66
N THR A 674 9.34 5.64 -20.27
CA THR A 674 8.87 4.43 -19.61
C THR A 674 9.26 4.30 -18.16
N ALA A 675 10.36 4.88 -17.73
CA ALA A 675 10.76 4.78 -16.31
C ALA A 675 11.88 5.75 -15.97
N TRP A 676 11.88 6.20 -14.73
CA TRP A 676 13.06 6.74 -14.08
C TRP A 676 13.97 5.59 -13.65
N ASP A 677 15.25 5.70 -13.96
CA ASP A 677 16.26 4.72 -13.53
C ASP A 677 17.53 5.44 -13.08
N TRP A 678 18.26 4.80 -12.19
CA TRP A 678 19.53 5.33 -11.71
C TRP A 678 20.64 4.98 -12.69
N MET A 679 21.46 5.97 -13.02
CA MET A 679 22.63 5.83 -13.88
C MET A 679 23.89 6.21 -13.11
N THR A 680 24.84 5.30 -13.07
CA THR A 680 26.16 5.50 -12.46
C THR A 680 27.06 6.24 -13.43
N THR A 681 27.66 7.35 -12.97
CA THR A 681 28.57 8.19 -13.77
C THR A 681 30.03 8.12 -13.30
N GLY A 682 30.28 7.44 -12.18
CA GLY A 682 31.60 7.33 -11.57
C GLY A 682 31.58 6.42 -10.34
N PRO A 683 32.62 6.42 -9.51
CA PRO A 683 32.62 5.68 -8.24
C PRO A 683 31.49 6.18 -7.33
N GLU A 684 30.65 5.27 -6.81
CA GLU A 684 29.45 5.56 -6.03
C GLU A 684 29.50 5.06 -4.58
N HIS A 685 30.68 4.70 -4.08
CA HIS A 685 30.83 4.00 -2.79
C HIS A 685 30.28 4.76 -1.58
N PHE A 686 30.44 6.07 -1.51
CA PHE A 686 29.86 6.88 -0.45
C PHE A 686 28.36 7.13 -0.68
N CYS A 687 27.89 7.11 -1.93
CA CYS A 687 26.46 7.11 -2.23
C CYS A 687 25.80 5.85 -1.66
N ASP A 688 26.36 4.67 -1.96
CA ASP A 688 25.83 3.40 -1.47
C ASP A 688 25.95 3.26 0.05
N ALA A 689 27.07 3.68 0.63
CA ALA A 689 27.25 3.67 2.07
C ALA A 689 26.21 4.57 2.79
N THR A 690 25.99 5.78 2.29
CA THR A 690 25.03 6.74 2.89
C THR A 690 23.58 6.26 2.68
N THR A 691 23.26 5.73 1.49
CA THR A 691 21.95 5.12 1.18
C THR A 691 21.67 3.94 2.12
N GLY A 692 22.65 3.06 2.35
CA GLY A 692 22.54 1.94 3.27
C GLY A 692 22.31 2.37 4.73
N ALA A 693 22.96 3.47 5.16
CA ALA A 693 22.74 4.05 6.50
C ALA A 693 21.31 4.55 6.68
N PHE A 694 20.73 5.22 5.67
CA PHE A 694 19.32 5.67 5.69
C PHE A 694 18.35 4.48 5.78
N ALA A 695 18.56 3.45 4.98
CA ALA A 695 17.74 2.24 5.04
C ALA A 695 17.82 1.56 6.42
N LEU A 696 19.03 1.44 6.97
CA LEU A 696 19.26 0.85 8.28
C LEU A 696 18.63 1.70 9.41
N ALA A 697 18.69 3.02 9.30
CA ALA A 697 18.07 3.93 10.24
C ALA A 697 16.55 3.73 10.30
N SER A 698 15.90 3.49 9.17
CA SER A 698 14.46 3.17 9.11
C SER A 698 14.16 1.86 9.83
N TRP A 699 14.99 0.81 9.64
CA TRP A 699 14.80 -0.47 10.33
C TRP A 699 14.89 -0.35 11.85
N PHE A 700 15.83 0.44 12.35
CA PHE A 700 16.05 0.67 13.78
C PHE A 700 15.24 1.84 14.34
N ARG A 701 14.35 2.45 13.54
CA ARG A 701 13.54 3.61 13.93
C ARG A 701 14.38 4.75 14.52
N ALA A 702 15.48 5.06 13.87
CA ALA A 702 16.37 6.12 14.30
C ALA A 702 15.80 7.53 14.08
N TYR A 703 14.66 7.63 13.34
CA TYR A 703 13.93 8.88 13.12
C TYR A 703 12.87 9.20 14.19
N ASP A 704 12.61 8.25 15.08
CA ASP A 704 11.55 8.38 16.10
C ASP A 704 12.05 9.16 17.34
N ALA A 705 13.23 9.71 17.29
CA ALA A 705 13.87 10.40 18.39
C ALA A 705 13.64 11.92 18.35
N LEU A 706 13.67 12.53 19.53
CA LEU A 706 13.04 13.79 19.88
C LEU A 706 14.09 14.86 20.15
N SER A 707 14.49 15.68 19.20
CA SER A 707 14.95 17.04 19.51
C SER A 707 14.97 17.92 18.27
N THR A 708 14.45 19.08 18.37
CA THR A 708 14.51 20.12 17.33
C THR A 708 15.34 21.28 17.83
N ILE A 709 16.15 21.80 16.94
CA ILE A 709 16.79 23.09 17.14
C ILE A 709 16.42 23.98 15.99
N ILE A 710 15.31 24.60 16.17
CA ILE A 710 14.90 25.78 15.43
C ILE A 710 14.87 26.90 16.45
N ASP A 711 15.46 28.02 16.14
CA ASP A 711 15.42 29.21 17.00
C ASP A 711 13.98 29.72 17.05
N ALA A 712 13.24 29.27 18.06
CA ALA A 712 11.86 29.61 18.27
C ALA A 712 11.68 31.10 18.57
N ASP A 713 12.66 31.70 19.19
CA ASP A 713 12.62 33.14 19.56
C ASP A 713 12.68 34.03 18.31
N ALA A 714 13.46 33.63 17.30
CA ALA A 714 13.56 34.36 16.03
C ALA A 714 12.24 34.37 15.23
N LEU A 715 11.36 33.39 15.48
CA LEU A 715 10.06 33.28 14.83
C LEU A 715 8.90 33.87 15.65
N GLY A 716 9.17 34.42 16.84
CA GLY A 716 8.12 34.89 17.76
C GLY A 716 7.28 33.77 18.36
N VAL A 717 7.79 32.54 18.34
CA VAL A 717 7.11 31.37 18.88
C VAL A 717 7.18 31.36 20.40
N ARG A 718 6.05 31.24 21.06
CA ARG A 718 5.96 31.12 22.51
C ARG A 718 6.06 29.67 22.93
N GLN A 719 7.01 29.34 23.80
CA GLN A 719 7.08 28.05 24.45
C GLN A 719 6.14 28.04 25.67
N PRO A 720 5.27 27.04 25.82
CA PRO A 720 4.43 26.94 27.00
C PRO A 720 5.31 26.67 28.22
N HIS A 721 5.05 27.40 29.33
CA HIS A 721 5.70 27.12 30.59
C HIS A 721 5.29 25.74 31.11
N HIS A 722 6.22 25.01 31.74
CA HIS A 722 5.99 23.68 32.28
C HIS A 722 4.77 23.61 33.22
N ASP A 723 4.52 24.69 33.97
CA ASP A 723 3.40 24.81 34.89
C ASP A 723 2.04 24.98 34.17
N ASP A 724 2.02 25.51 32.95
CA ASP A 724 0.81 25.65 32.14
C ASP A 724 0.33 24.30 31.57
N LEU A 725 1.24 23.33 31.41
CA LEU A 725 0.95 22.00 30.89
C LEU A 725 0.17 21.11 31.86
N PHE A 726 0.29 21.36 33.17
CA PHE A 726 -0.27 20.53 34.23
C PHE A 726 -1.40 21.21 34.99
N ASP A 727 -1.89 22.39 34.56
CA ASP A 727 -3.05 23.05 35.18
C ASP A 727 -4.36 22.47 34.58
N PRO A 728 -5.10 21.64 35.33
CA PRO A 728 -6.34 21.02 34.86
C PRO A 728 -7.47 22.05 34.62
N MET A 729 -7.40 23.22 35.21
CA MET A 729 -8.41 24.28 35.06
C MET A 729 -8.26 25.04 33.75
N LYS A 730 -7.05 25.32 33.31
CA LYS A 730 -6.79 26.01 32.04
C LYS A 730 -7.12 25.12 30.83
N ASN A 731 -6.77 23.83 30.88
CA ASN A 731 -7.06 22.88 29.80
C ASN A 731 -8.55 22.53 29.69
N SER A 732 -9.31 22.59 30.81
CA SER A 732 -10.76 22.30 30.78
C SER A 732 -11.60 23.45 30.18
N ALA A 733 -11.11 24.67 30.21
CA ALA A 733 -11.78 25.85 29.63
C ALA A 733 -11.68 25.88 28.09
N LEU A 734 -10.63 25.30 27.52
CA LEU A 734 -10.41 25.27 26.07
C LEU A 734 -11.25 24.19 25.35
N LEU A 735 -11.73 23.19 26.09
CA LEU A 735 -12.57 22.10 25.57
C LEU A 735 -14.08 22.32 25.78
N LYS A 736 -14.49 23.45 26.40
CA LYS A 736 -15.90 23.76 26.71
C LYS A 736 -16.52 24.75 25.72
N THR A 737 -16.62 24.37 24.46
CA THR A 737 -17.74 24.77 23.65
C THR A 737 -18.48 23.50 23.24
N GLN A 738 -19.39 23.04 24.10
CA GLN A 738 -20.26 21.92 23.79
C GLN A 738 -21.45 22.39 22.96
N PRO A 739 -21.83 21.64 21.90
CA PRO A 739 -23.19 21.63 21.38
C PRO A 739 -24.09 20.70 22.25
N PRO A 740 -25.40 20.81 22.18
CA PRO A 740 -26.32 20.27 23.19
C PRO A 740 -26.52 18.76 23.14
N ASN A 741 -26.75 18.24 24.32
CA ASN A 741 -27.09 16.89 24.76
C ASN A 741 -27.83 15.97 23.78
N HIS A 742 -27.26 14.76 23.58
CA HIS A 742 -28.02 13.55 23.28
C HIS A 742 -27.63 12.43 24.28
N PRO A 743 -28.55 11.52 24.64
CA PRO A 743 -28.47 10.68 25.83
C PRO A 743 -27.50 9.51 25.66
N THR A 744 -26.73 9.30 26.71
CA THR A 744 -25.79 8.23 26.95
C THR A 744 -26.48 6.87 27.10
N THR A 745 -26.10 5.91 26.27
CA THR A 745 -26.22 4.48 26.57
C THR A 745 -24.89 3.98 27.14
N GLN A 746 -24.96 3.36 28.29
CA GLN A 746 -23.81 2.79 29.01
C GLN A 746 -23.18 1.60 28.25
N PRO A 747 -21.86 1.42 28.30
CA PRO A 747 -21.21 0.24 27.78
C PRO A 747 -21.20 -0.89 28.80
N GLN A 748 -21.56 -2.08 28.34
CA GLN A 748 -21.43 -3.32 29.09
C GLN A 748 -19.95 -3.68 29.30
N LYS A 749 -19.62 -4.09 30.53
CA LYS A 749 -18.34 -4.65 30.92
C LYS A 749 -18.15 -6.04 30.29
N TYR A 750 -17.00 -6.24 29.69
CA TYR A 750 -16.46 -7.58 29.41
C TYR A 750 -15.34 -7.86 30.39
N ASP A 751 -15.48 -8.99 31.08
CA ASP A 751 -14.50 -9.52 32.02
C ASP A 751 -13.27 -10.06 31.26
N THR A 752 -12.09 -9.67 31.71
CA THR A 752 -10.82 -10.22 31.27
C THR A 752 -10.47 -11.42 32.18
N HIS A 753 -10.38 -12.60 31.57
CA HIS A 753 -9.64 -13.70 32.23
C HIS A 753 -8.17 -13.64 31.80
N ASP A 754 -7.35 -13.56 32.84
CA ASP A 754 -5.91 -13.70 32.84
C ASP A 754 -5.59 -15.20 32.84
N ASP A 755 -4.77 -15.69 31.92
CA ASP A 755 -4.09 -16.96 32.07
C ASP A 755 -2.67 -16.84 31.53
N THR A 756 -1.77 -16.58 32.46
CA THR A 756 -0.33 -16.77 32.32
C THR A 756 0.02 -18.17 32.79
N GLU A 757 0.65 -18.96 31.93
CA GLU A 757 1.71 -19.88 32.38
C GLU A 757 2.61 -20.24 31.20
N GLY A 758 3.88 -19.86 31.33
CA GLY A 758 4.91 -20.17 30.38
C GLY A 758 5.60 -21.48 30.71
N THR A 759 5.88 -22.26 29.69
CA THR A 759 6.88 -23.32 29.76
C THR A 759 8.07 -22.94 28.90
N GLY A 760 9.18 -22.64 29.60
CA GLY A 760 10.48 -22.44 28.99
C GLY A 760 11.14 -23.76 28.65
N GLU A 761 11.34 -24.04 27.37
CA GLU A 761 12.26 -25.08 26.93
C GLU A 761 13.68 -24.52 26.79
N LYS A 762 14.60 -25.09 27.53
CA LYS A 762 16.03 -24.82 27.44
C LYS A 762 16.61 -25.51 26.20
N LEU A 763 17.25 -24.74 25.35
CA LEU A 763 18.08 -25.25 24.28
C LEU A 763 19.36 -25.94 24.80
N PRO A 764 19.84 -27.01 24.11
CA PRO A 764 21.04 -27.73 24.54
C PRO A 764 22.33 -26.93 24.32
N PRO A 765 23.40 -27.14 25.10
CA PRO A 765 24.66 -26.41 24.98
C PRO A 765 25.42 -26.79 23.71
N LEU A 766 26.08 -25.77 23.13
CA LEU A 766 26.90 -25.87 21.92
C LEU A 766 28.35 -26.32 22.27
N PRO A 767 29.07 -26.99 21.38
CA PRO A 767 30.44 -27.49 21.63
C PRO A 767 31.52 -26.39 21.67
N GLU A 768 32.64 -26.70 22.36
CA GLU A 768 33.68 -25.79 22.82
C GLU A 768 34.55 -25.16 21.70
N ASP A 769 35.03 -23.95 21.99
CA ASP A 769 35.54 -22.91 21.09
C ASP A 769 36.94 -23.16 20.46
N ALA A 770 37.62 -24.26 20.71
CA ALA A 770 39.03 -24.45 20.29
C ALA A 770 39.23 -24.86 18.80
N ASP A 771 38.20 -25.42 18.16
CA ASP A 771 38.37 -25.99 16.79
C ASP A 771 38.06 -25.00 15.65
N LEU A 772 37.40 -23.89 15.93
CA LEU A 772 37.01 -22.90 14.89
C LEU A 772 38.15 -21.99 14.42
N GLU A 773 39.20 -21.79 15.21
CA GLU A 773 40.36 -21.00 14.80
C GLU A 773 41.32 -21.76 13.89
N ARG A 774 41.50 -23.07 14.10
CA ARG A 774 42.31 -23.93 13.22
C ARG A 774 41.71 -24.00 11.81
N ASP A 775 40.42 -24.17 11.70
CA ASP A 775 39.74 -24.31 10.40
C ASP A 775 39.76 -23.02 9.56
N MET A 776 39.96 -21.85 10.21
CA MET A 776 40.13 -20.58 9.46
C MET A 776 41.56 -20.36 9.00
N GLU A 777 42.53 -20.92 9.64
CA GLU A 777 43.94 -20.81 9.24
C GLU A 777 44.29 -21.78 8.11
N ASP A 778 43.69 -22.98 8.07
CA ASP A 778 44.02 -24.02 7.10
C ASP A 778 43.19 -24.04 5.84
N GLY A 779 42.16 -23.17 5.72
CA GLY A 779 41.33 -23.09 4.53
C GLY A 779 40.38 -24.27 4.33
N ILE A 780 40.22 -25.14 5.34
CA ILE A 780 39.32 -26.30 5.34
C ILE A 780 38.34 -26.14 6.49
N ALA A 781 37.41 -25.21 6.38
CA ALA A 781 36.25 -25.20 7.23
C ALA A 781 35.13 -26.02 6.60
N ALA A 782 34.82 -27.16 7.18
CA ALA A 782 33.57 -27.85 6.87
C ALA A 782 32.40 -26.89 7.12
N ASP A 783 31.58 -26.74 6.11
CA ASP A 783 30.38 -25.90 6.18
C ASP A 783 29.41 -26.49 7.23
N PRO A 784 29.19 -25.85 8.41
CA PRO A 784 28.29 -26.36 9.42
C PRO A 784 26.79 -26.33 9.00
N PHE A 785 26.48 -25.86 7.78
CA PHE A 785 25.17 -25.82 7.18
C PHE A 785 25.04 -26.61 5.89
N ALA A 786 26.01 -27.51 5.58
CA ALA A 786 25.88 -28.46 4.48
C ALA A 786 24.65 -29.33 4.76
N ALA A 787 23.64 -29.23 3.92
CA ALA A 787 22.52 -30.14 3.93
C ALA A 787 23.02 -31.58 3.78
N PRO A 788 22.41 -32.58 4.45
CA PRO A 788 22.84 -33.97 4.34
C PRO A 788 22.88 -34.39 2.88
N GLN A 789 24.03 -34.81 2.42
CA GLN A 789 24.20 -35.35 1.09
C GLN A 789 23.37 -36.63 0.98
N PHE A 790 22.26 -36.57 0.27
CA PHE A 790 21.60 -37.77 -0.23
C PHE A 790 22.59 -38.48 -1.18
N LYS A 791 23.04 -39.66 -0.80
CA LYS A 791 23.79 -40.56 -1.68
C LYS A 791 22.97 -40.78 -2.96
N ARG A 792 23.49 -40.31 -4.07
CA ARG A 792 23.00 -40.69 -5.40
C ARG A 792 23.15 -42.19 -5.56
N VAL A 793 22.03 -42.90 -5.52
CA VAL A 793 21.95 -44.28 -6.03
C VAL A 793 21.95 -44.15 -7.54
N THR A 794 22.98 -44.61 -8.19
CA THR A 794 23.06 -44.76 -9.65
C THR A 794 22.05 -45.83 -10.06
N PRO A 795 21.09 -45.54 -10.97
CA PRO A 795 20.31 -46.62 -11.56
C PRO A 795 21.13 -47.32 -12.64
N ASN A 796 21.16 -48.64 -12.58
CA ASN A 796 21.66 -49.54 -13.62
C ASN A 796 20.94 -49.27 -14.95
N ALA A 797 21.73 -49.30 -16.02
CA ALA A 797 21.25 -49.17 -17.38
C ALA A 797 20.41 -50.40 -17.79
N ALA A 798 19.14 -50.21 -18.04
CA ALA A 798 18.35 -51.07 -18.86
C ALA A 798 17.09 -50.36 -19.38
N ASN A 799 17.06 -50.06 -20.66
CA ASN A 799 15.96 -49.77 -21.59
C ASN A 799 15.01 -48.60 -21.33
N PRO A 800 14.88 -47.69 -22.31
CA PRO A 800 13.94 -46.58 -22.25
C PRO A 800 12.53 -46.99 -22.70
N PRO A 801 11.44 -46.55 -22.07
CA PRO A 801 10.10 -46.66 -22.61
C PRO A 801 9.84 -45.55 -23.63
N ARG A 802 9.14 -45.94 -24.71
CA ARG A 802 8.71 -45.12 -25.85
C ARG A 802 7.93 -43.89 -25.45
N ALA A 803 8.29 -42.78 -26.09
CA ALA A 803 7.62 -41.46 -25.97
C ALA A 803 6.18 -41.52 -26.52
N ALA A 804 5.25 -40.97 -25.74
CA ALA A 804 3.91 -40.63 -26.19
C ALA A 804 3.91 -39.24 -26.84
N ASN A 805 3.22 -39.15 -27.98
CA ASN A 805 3.09 -38.00 -28.86
C ASN A 805 2.53 -36.74 -28.13
N VAL A 806 3.28 -35.65 -28.21
CA VAL A 806 2.79 -34.29 -27.98
C VAL A 806 2.99 -33.50 -29.28
N PRO A 807 1.95 -32.86 -29.83
CA PRO A 807 2.09 -32.14 -31.11
C PRO A 807 2.94 -30.87 -30.92
N ARG A 808 4.03 -30.78 -31.65
CA ARG A 808 4.86 -29.58 -31.79
C ARG A 808 4.29 -28.70 -32.89
N TYR A 809 3.77 -27.51 -32.53
CA TYR A 809 3.54 -26.46 -33.49
C TYR A 809 4.85 -25.80 -33.88
N ARG A 810 5.22 -25.97 -35.18
CA ARG A 810 6.35 -25.30 -35.83
C ARG A 810 5.81 -24.02 -36.51
N PHE A 811 6.21 -22.87 -36.02
CA PHE A 811 6.08 -21.62 -36.79
C PHE A 811 7.23 -21.52 -37.81
N LYS A 812 6.87 -21.46 -39.09
CA LYS A 812 7.79 -21.15 -40.20
C LYS A 812 7.89 -19.64 -40.37
N PHE A 813 9.04 -19.07 -40.10
CA PHE A 813 9.39 -17.73 -40.55
C PHE A 813 9.75 -17.76 -42.07
N LYS A 814 9.01 -17.02 -42.90
CA LYS A 814 9.41 -16.70 -44.27
C LYS A 814 10.40 -15.53 -44.23
N LYS A 815 11.63 -15.78 -44.72
CA LYS A 815 12.59 -14.72 -45.05
C LYS A 815 12.13 -13.99 -46.30
N GLY A 816 11.69 -12.76 -46.19
CA GLY A 816 11.48 -11.82 -47.29
C GLY A 816 12.77 -11.07 -47.59
N LYS A 817 13.28 -11.26 -48.84
CA LYS A 817 14.33 -10.45 -49.41
C LYS A 817 13.76 -9.08 -49.76
N TRP A 818 14.41 -8.00 -49.34
CA TRP A 818 14.26 -6.70 -49.98
C TRP A 818 15.55 -6.34 -50.69
N ARG A 819 15.42 -6.06 -51.98
CA ARG A 819 16.40 -5.40 -52.83
C ARG A 819 16.04 -3.94 -52.93
N LYS A 820 17.08 -3.11 -52.78
CA LYS A 820 17.24 -1.67 -53.08
C LYS A 820 16.37 -0.69 -52.32
#